data_14b64d390a2418ffdaac488f6c2037dd
#
_entry.id   14b64d390a2418ffdaac488f6c2037dd
#
_cell.length_a   1.000
_cell.length_b   1.000
_cell.length_c   1.000
_cell.angle_alpha   90.00
_cell.angle_beta   90.00
_cell.angle_gamma   90.00
#
_symmetry.space_group_name_H-M   'P 1'
#
loop_
_entity.id
_entity.type
_entity.pdbx_description
1 polymer ?
#
loop_
_entity_poly.entity_id
_entity_poly.type
_entity_poly.pdbx_seq_one_letter_code
_entity_poly.pdbx_strand_id
1 'polypeptide(L)'
;MKRKIHLSTVLCFSGAAFLLILSAGMSGSGTIDPSKQWTASLPDSAGIVLVKNPNGPTLGYSTASGVKILTVDGLAFKDLNKNGKLDKYEDWRLSVDERAMDLASKMSIDQIAGLMLYSAHQAIPAMSGGPFGAGTYGGKKFNEGGVNPAWVTDQQKDFLIKDNLRHVLVTSVQSPEVAAQWNNNVQALVEGTGFGIPANNSSDPRHSTNSGVEYTAGAGGKISQWPDQLGLAATFDPAVVQQFGNIAAKEYRALGIATALSPQIDLGSEPRWVRINGTFGEDPQLDADMARAYVDGFQTSTGDAEIKDGWGFNSVNAMMKHWPGGGPEESGRDAHFAYGKFAVYPGNNFDEHLISFVDGALKLAGPTKMVSAVMPYYTISYGRDKMTGENEGNSYNKYLITDLLRKKYGFDGVVCTDWGVTADEGKTPDIFAGKSWGMETKTVAERHYKILMAGVDQFGGNNVAGPVIEAYQMGVKEHGEAFMRARFEQSAVRLLRNIFRVGLFENPYLDVQKSKATVGNPDFMTAGYNAQLKSIVMLKNHDNVLPLQKGKTVYLPKKYTPSIKGFFGPPSKERWDDAVSAELISKYFTVTDDPAKADYAIVFVSSPSGGAGYDADDVAKGGTGYVPITLQYGAYTATDAREHSIAAGDPAEPTVKDRTYKGKSITAGNYNDLKTIEETKKAMNGKPVIVAITLTKPAIPAEFEKDANAIVASFGVQNQAILDILTGAAEPSGLLPFQMPANMQTVELQSEDIPHDMICYTDVDEHTYDFGFGLNWKGVIHDARTEKYVGIVAKPIVSVKGNSVTLTTATPGAKIYYTTNGATPSFVEANEYSKPITVKKGVTIKAIAKVFGVDNSGLVEYKVGG
;
A
#
# COMPACT_ATOMS: atom_id res chain seq x y z
N MET A 1 -18.72 -8.17 -65.76
CA MET A 1 -18.63 -9.28 -66.67
C MET A 1 -18.89 -10.56 -65.91
N LYS A 2 -19.98 -11.24 -66.29
CA LYS A 2 -20.42 -12.54 -65.76
C LYS A 2 -19.49 -13.65 -66.24
N ARG A 3 -19.23 -14.67 -65.43
CA ARG A 3 -19.30 -16.09 -65.90
C ARG A 3 -19.47 -16.99 -64.65
N LYS A 4 -20.62 -17.69 -64.74
CA LYS A 4 -21.02 -18.92 -64.06
C LYS A 4 -20.31 -20.14 -64.64
N ILE A 5 -20.50 -21.29 -63.97
CA ILE A 5 -20.55 -22.70 -64.47
C ILE A 5 -19.51 -23.56 -63.70
N HIS A 6 -19.71 -24.79 -63.23
CA HIS A 6 -20.84 -25.77 -63.21
C HIS A 6 -20.56 -26.76 -62.06
N LEU A 7 -21.64 -27.32 -61.55
CA LEU A 7 -21.72 -28.55 -60.76
C LEU A 7 -21.22 -29.75 -61.58
N SER A 8 -20.60 -30.73 -60.95
CA SER A 8 -20.67 -32.13 -61.37
C SER A 8 -20.55 -33.08 -60.17
N THR A 9 -21.62 -33.75 -59.93
CA THR A 9 -21.81 -34.86 -59.00
C THR A 9 -21.27 -36.15 -59.68
N VAL A 10 -20.47 -36.94 -58.95
CA VAL A 10 -20.29 -38.37 -59.26
C VAL A 10 -20.41 -39.19 -57.99
N LEU A 11 -21.42 -39.99 -57.94
CA LEU A 11 -21.56 -41.12 -57.01
C LEU A 11 -20.73 -42.31 -57.55
N CYS A 12 -20.00 -42.95 -56.65
CA CYS A 12 -19.71 -44.35 -56.77
C CYS A 12 -19.68 -45.09 -55.47
N PHE A 13 -20.48 -46.13 -55.37
CA PHE A 13 -20.55 -47.09 -54.26
C PHE A 13 -19.35 -48.04 -54.28
N SER A 14 -18.88 -48.49 -53.16
CA SER A 14 -18.81 -49.90 -52.74
C SER A 14 -17.62 -50.22 -51.86
N GLY A 15 -17.85 -50.97 -50.81
CA GLY A 15 -16.84 -51.84 -50.21
C GLY A 15 -16.76 -51.81 -48.69
N ALA A 16 -17.64 -52.59 -48.05
CA ALA A 16 -17.54 -52.92 -46.64
C ALA A 16 -16.39 -53.90 -46.39
N ALA A 17 -15.54 -53.61 -45.40
CA ALA A 17 -14.74 -54.62 -44.73
C ALA A 17 -14.70 -54.31 -43.21
N PHE A 18 -15.41 -55.21 -42.51
CA PHE A 18 -15.39 -55.23 -41.01
C PHE A 18 -14.05 -55.80 -40.54
N LEU A 19 -13.33 -55.04 -39.80
CA LEU A 19 -12.27 -55.55 -38.92
C LEU A 19 -12.68 -55.33 -37.46
N LEU A 20 -13.14 -56.34 -36.77
CA LEU A 20 -13.32 -56.46 -35.37
C LEU A 20 -11.92 -56.48 -34.71
N ILE A 21 -11.56 -55.44 -33.99
CA ILE A 21 -10.51 -55.52 -32.99
C ILE A 21 -11.19 -55.57 -31.62
N LEU A 22 -11.14 -56.74 -30.99
CA LEU A 22 -11.49 -56.91 -29.58
C LEU A 22 -10.42 -56.19 -28.73
N SER A 23 -10.74 -55.04 -28.19
CA SER A 23 -10.02 -54.49 -27.03
C SER A 23 -10.80 -54.90 -25.77
N ALA A 24 -10.24 -55.81 -25.01
CA ALA A 24 -10.73 -56.14 -23.69
C ALA A 24 -10.54 -54.92 -22.76
N GLY A 25 -11.59 -54.11 -22.68
CA GLY A 25 -11.68 -53.08 -21.66
C GLY A 25 -12.14 -53.72 -20.36
N MET A 26 -11.31 -53.69 -19.33
CA MET A 26 -11.75 -53.98 -17.97
C MET A 26 -12.82 -52.93 -17.58
N SER A 27 -14.06 -53.29 -17.69
CA SER A 27 -15.20 -52.56 -17.12
C SER A 27 -15.28 -52.89 -15.63
N GLY A 28 -14.68 -52.01 -14.83
CA GLY A 28 -15.10 -51.89 -13.45
C GLY A 28 -16.55 -51.37 -13.42
N SER A 29 -17.49 -52.26 -13.20
CA SER A 29 -18.89 -51.90 -12.96
C SER A 29 -19.04 -51.27 -11.59
N GLY A 30 -18.71 -49.98 -11.47
CA GLY A 30 -19.22 -49.16 -10.40
C GLY A 30 -20.71 -48.92 -10.69
N THR A 31 -21.57 -49.42 -9.85
CA THR A 31 -22.99 -49.10 -9.85
C THR A 31 -23.13 -47.57 -9.73
N ILE A 32 -23.64 -46.96 -10.82
CA ILE A 32 -24.00 -45.54 -10.79
C ILE A 32 -25.13 -45.42 -9.75
N ASP A 33 -24.87 -44.76 -8.63
CA ASP A 33 -25.92 -44.43 -7.68
C ASP A 33 -26.88 -43.41 -8.31
N PRO A 34 -28.12 -43.79 -8.60
CA PRO A 34 -29.05 -42.92 -9.29
C PRO A 34 -29.45 -41.67 -8.51
N SER A 35 -29.09 -41.57 -7.23
CA SER A 35 -29.28 -40.38 -6.40
C SER A 35 -28.18 -39.37 -6.58
N LYS A 36 -27.03 -39.74 -7.17
CA LYS A 36 -25.86 -38.88 -7.33
C LYS A 36 -26.00 -37.91 -8.51
N GLN A 37 -26.12 -36.61 -8.23
CA GLN A 37 -26.28 -35.59 -9.28
C GLN A 37 -24.96 -34.91 -9.66
N TRP A 38 -23.89 -35.08 -8.93
CA TRP A 38 -22.57 -34.46 -9.10
C TRP A 38 -21.62 -35.36 -9.93
N THR A 39 -20.60 -34.74 -10.53
CA THR A 39 -19.54 -35.41 -11.27
C THR A 39 -18.17 -35.07 -10.68
N ALA A 40 -17.20 -35.97 -10.81
CA ALA A 40 -15.83 -35.75 -10.39
C ALA A 40 -14.87 -35.96 -11.57
N SER A 41 -13.80 -35.16 -11.61
CA SER A 41 -12.66 -35.38 -12.49
C SER A 41 -11.87 -36.63 -12.06
N LEU A 42 -11.01 -37.13 -12.92
CA LEU A 42 -9.90 -37.97 -12.47
C LEU A 42 -8.90 -37.08 -11.67
N PRO A 43 -8.14 -37.68 -10.74
CA PRO A 43 -7.04 -36.96 -10.11
C PRO A 43 -6.06 -36.41 -11.16
N ASP A 44 -5.64 -35.16 -11.02
CA ASP A 44 -4.54 -34.62 -11.83
C ASP A 44 -3.18 -35.18 -11.39
N SER A 45 -2.08 -34.68 -11.98
CA SER A 45 -0.72 -35.13 -11.66
C SER A 45 -0.29 -34.80 -10.20
N ALA A 46 -0.99 -33.88 -9.54
CA ALA A 46 -0.79 -33.52 -8.13
C ALA A 46 -1.76 -34.24 -7.20
N GLY A 47 -2.63 -35.10 -7.71
CA GLY A 47 -3.65 -35.82 -6.94
C GLY A 47 -4.87 -34.96 -6.59
N ILE A 48 -5.08 -33.85 -7.27
CA ILE A 48 -6.25 -32.98 -7.04
C ILE A 48 -7.44 -33.45 -7.83
N VAL A 49 -8.60 -33.54 -7.19
CA VAL A 49 -9.89 -33.91 -7.77
C VAL A 49 -10.84 -32.72 -7.69
N LEU A 50 -11.47 -32.42 -8.82
CA LEU A 50 -12.54 -31.42 -8.89
C LEU A 50 -13.89 -32.09 -8.94
N VAL A 51 -14.81 -31.68 -8.08
CA VAL A 51 -16.18 -32.20 -7.99
C VAL A 51 -17.16 -31.10 -8.36
N LYS A 52 -17.94 -31.30 -9.41
CA LYS A 52 -18.93 -30.32 -9.89
C LYS A 52 -20.32 -30.67 -9.37
N ASN A 53 -20.93 -29.78 -8.62
CA ASN A 53 -22.31 -29.83 -8.21
C ASN A 53 -23.21 -29.18 -9.26
N PRO A 54 -24.41 -29.71 -9.55
CA PRO A 54 -25.43 -28.98 -10.28
C PRO A 54 -25.90 -27.78 -9.40
N ASN A 55 -25.90 -26.58 -9.98
CA ASN A 55 -26.33 -25.34 -9.28
C ASN A 55 -25.62 -25.06 -7.93
N GLY A 56 -24.36 -25.50 -7.82
CA GLY A 56 -23.55 -25.28 -6.62
C GLY A 56 -22.05 -25.10 -6.94
N PRO A 57 -21.21 -24.86 -5.92
CA PRO A 57 -19.79 -24.62 -6.13
C PRO A 57 -19.08 -25.87 -6.66
N THR A 58 -18.02 -25.65 -7.43
CA THR A 58 -17.05 -26.71 -7.70
C THR A 58 -16.19 -26.91 -6.45
N LEU A 59 -16.17 -28.16 -5.95
CA LEU A 59 -15.34 -28.51 -4.80
C LEU A 59 -13.99 -29.05 -5.30
N GLY A 60 -12.92 -28.69 -4.62
CA GLY A 60 -11.59 -29.23 -4.85
C GLY A 60 -11.05 -29.92 -3.60
N TYR A 61 -10.43 -31.11 -3.75
CA TYR A 61 -9.75 -31.79 -2.66
C TYR A 61 -8.54 -32.58 -3.15
N SER A 62 -7.58 -32.82 -2.25
CA SER A 62 -6.42 -33.67 -2.53
C SER A 62 -6.69 -35.10 -2.12
N THR A 63 -6.36 -36.07 -2.98
CA THR A 63 -6.44 -37.50 -2.62
C THR A 63 -5.51 -37.88 -1.46
N ALA A 64 -4.44 -37.09 -1.23
CA ALA A 64 -3.50 -37.28 -0.12
C ALA A 64 -4.03 -36.78 1.23
N SER A 65 -5.06 -35.91 1.24
CA SER A 65 -5.62 -35.33 2.47
C SER A 65 -6.45 -36.31 3.32
N GLY A 66 -6.94 -37.37 2.70
CA GLY A 66 -7.87 -38.33 3.31
C GLY A 66 -9.32 -37.84 3.37
N VAL A 67 -9.62 -36.65 2.85
CA VAL A 67 -10.98 -36.11 2.69
C VAL A 67 -11.79 -37.00 1.75
N LYS A 68 -13.06 -37.22 2.08
CA LYS A 68 -14.01 -37.95 1.26
C LYS A 68 -15.15 -37.04 0.84
N ILE A 69 -15.85 -37.44 -0.23
CA ILE A 69 -17.07 -36.74 -0.67
C ILE A 69 -18.29 -37.45 -0.10
N LEU A 70 -19.07 -36.72 0.67
CA LEU A 70 -20.40 -37.13 1.11
C LEU A 70 -21.42 -36.77 0.04
N THR A 71 -22.42 -37.63 -0.13
CA THR A 71 -23.58 -37.33 -0.96
C THR A 71 -24.80 -37.13 -0.06
N VAL A 72 -25.34 -35.91 -0.06
CA VAL A 72 -26.56 -35.56 0.68
C VAL A 72 -27.50 -34.84 -0.29
N ASP A 73 -28.73 -35.28 -0.37
CA ASP A 73 -29.75 -34.77 -1.30
C ASP A 73 -29.28 -34.78 -2.80
N GLY A 74 -28.43 -35.74 -3.15
CA GLY A 74 -27.84 -35.86 -4.49
C GLY A 74 -26.63 -34.94 -4.74
N LEU A 75 -26.30 -34.04 -3.83
CA LEU A 75 -25.19 -33.07 -3.92
C LEU A 75 -23.95 -33.59 -3.20
N ALA A 76 -22.78 -33.06 -3.63
CA ALA A 76 -21.49 -33.38 -3.06
C ALA A 76 -21.09 -32.36 -1.96
N PHE A 77 -20.51 -32.90 -0.88
CA PHE A 77 -19.92 -32.13 0.23
C PHE A 77 -18.59 -32.75 0.62
N LYS A 78 -17.66 -31.96 1.09
CA LYS A 78 -16.37 -32.43 1.63
C LYS A 78 -16.51 -32.82 3.09
N ASP A 79 -16.16 -34.06 3.45
CA ASP A 79 -16.01 -34.54 4.83
C ASP A 79 -14.61 -34.11 5.33
N LEU A 80 -14.49 -32.86 5.75
CA LEU A 80 -13.21 -32.24 6.08
C LEU A 80 -12.61 -32.71 7.39
N ASN A 81 -13.47 -33.02 8.38
CA ASN A 81 -13.05 -33.58 9.66
C ASN A 81 -13.05 -35.13 9.70
N LYS A 82 -13.43 -35.78 8.56
CA LYS A 82 -13.38 -37.23 8.35
C LYS A 82 -14.27 -38.06 9.33
N ASN A 83 -15.36 -37.45 9.79
CA ASN A 83 -16.28 -38.07 10.71
C ASN A 83 -17.42 -38.86 10.03
N GLY A 84 -17.51 -38.79 8.69
CA GLY A 84 -18.52 -39.45 7.87
C GLY A 84 -19.92 -38.83 7.93
N LYS A 85 -20.06 -37.64 8.46
CA LYS A 85 -21.31 -36.87 8.58
C LYS A 85 -21.15 -35.48 8.01
N LEU A 86 -22.21 -34.92 7.45
CA LEU A 86 -22.20 -33.54 7.03
C LEU A 86 -22.39 -32.62 8.23
N ASP A 87 -21.32 -31.92 8.63
CA ASP A 87 -21.36 -30.86 9.64
C ASP A 87 -21.84 -29.54 9.02
N LYS A 88 -22.36 -28.60 9.83
CA LYS A 88 -22.85 -27.32 9.32
C LYS A 88 -21.74 -26.53 8.62
N TYR A 89 -20.51 -26.54 9.09
CA TYR A 89 -19.42 -25.78 8.47
C TYR A 89 -19.01 -26.36 7.09
N GLU A 90 -19.32 -27.62 6.81
CA GLU A 90 -19.07 -28.29 5.53
C GLU A 90 -20.19 -28.08 4.51
N ASP A 91 -21.38 -27.70 4.99
CA ASP A 91 -22.56 -27.48 4.16
C ASP A 91 -22.49 -26.09 3.49
N TRP A 92 -22.02 -26.06 2.25
CA TRP A 92 -21.89 -24.84 1.46
C TRP A 92 -23.24 -24.15 1.14
N ARG A 93 -24.39 -24.75 1.42
CA ARG A 93 -25.71 -24.14 1.26
C ARG A 93 -26.05 -23.16 2.40
N LEU A 94 -25.40 -23.31 3.57
CA LEU A 94 -25.60 -22.46 4.74
C LEU A 94 -24.85 -21.12 4.58
N SER A 95 -25.28 -20.15 5.34
CA SER A 95 -24.61 -18.85 5.37
C SER A 95 -23.18 -18.94 5.91
N VAL A 96 -22.33 -18.02 5.48
CA VAL A 96 -20.93 -17.91 5.95
C VAL A 96 -20.86 -17.80 7.47
N ASP A 97 -21.78 -17.05 8.08
CA ASP A 97 -21.81 -16.86 9.53
C ASP A 97 -22.22 -18.14 10.28
N GLU A 98 -23.22 -18.88 9.79
CA GLU A 98 -23.61 -20.16 10.38
C GLU A 98 -22.46 -21.17 10.34
N ARG A 99 -21.77 -21.24 9.21
CA ARG A 99 -20.61 -22.12 9.00
C ARG A 99 -19.44 -21.71 9.92
N ALA A 100 -19.12 -20.43 10.01
CA ALA A 100 -18.04 -19.92 10.84
C ALA A 100 -18.30 -20.13 12.33
N MET A 101 -19.52 -19.89 12.81
CA MET A 101 -19.92 -20.14 14.19
C MET A 101 -19.88 -21.63 14.55
N ASP A 102 -20.37 -22.50 13.66
CA ASP A 102 -20.33 -23.94 13.90
C ASP A 102 -18.89 -24.45 14.02
N LEU A 103 -18.01 -24.05 13.12
CA LEU A 103 -16.61 -24.45 13.16
C LEU A 103 -15.89 -23.89 14.39
N ALA A 104 -16.04 -22.60 14.69
CA ALA A 104 -15.40 -21.98 15.85
C ALA A 104 -15.77 -22.68 17.16
N SER A 105 -17.03 -23.09 17.33
CA SER A 105 -17.51 -23.80 18.54
C SER A 105 -16.89 -25.19 18.71
N LYS A 106 -16.43 -25.82 17.63
CA LYS A 106 -15.81 -27.15 17.62
C LYS A 106 -14.28 -27.12 17.81
N MET A 107 -13.64 -25.99 17.52
CA MET A 107 -12.18 -25.83 17.59
C MET A 107 -11.70 -25.85 19.06
N SER A 108 -10.54 -26.44 19.30
CA SER A 108 -9.82 -26.31 20.57
C SER A 108 -9.22 -24.90 20.71
N ILE A 109 -8.83 -24.53 21.92
CA ILE A 109 -8.12 -23.25 22.17
C ILE A 109 -6.82 -23.18 21.36
N ASP A 110 -6.04 -24.27 21.27
CA ASP A 110 -4.81 -24.33 20.49
C ASP A 110 -5.06 -24.09 19.00
N GLN A 111 -6.15 -24.65 18.46
CA GLN A 111 -6.54 -24.42 17.06
C GLN A 111 -6.98 -22.98 16.80
N ILE A 112 -7.70 -22.36 17.74
CA ILE A 112 -8.10 -20.96 17.64
C ILE A 112 -6.85 -20.07 17.79
N ALA A 113 -5.98 -20.36 18.77
CA ALA A 113 -4.72 -19.61 18.93
C ALA A 113 -3.88 -19.66 17.65
N GLY A 114 -3.78 -20.82 17.01
CA GLY A 114 -3.10 -20.97 15.74
C GLY A 114 -3.76 -20.19 14.59
N LEU A 115 -5.08 -20.18 14.53
CA LEU A 115 -5.82 -19.36 13.54
C LEU A 115 -5.61 -17.85 13.75
N MET A 116 -5.36 -17.41 14.99
CA MET A 116 -5.06 -16.02 15.35
C MET A 116 -3.62 -15.61 14.99
N LEU A 117 -2.75 -16.55 14.58
CA LEU A 117 -1.40 -16.22 14.10
C LEU A 117 -1.43 -15.76 12.65
N TYR A 118 -0.51 -14.85 12.33
CA TYR A 118 -0.15 -14.49 10.98
C TYR A 118 1.36 -14.64 10.81
N SER A 119 1.81 -15.39 9.79
CA SER A 119 3.23 -15.74 9.70
C SER A 119 4.15 -14.53 9.52
N ALA A 120 5.40 -14.70 9.92
CA ALA A 120 6.48 -13.89 9.39
C ALA A 120 6.57 -14.05 7.86
N HIS A 121 7.30 -13.15 7.20
CA HIS A 121 7.48 -13.11 5.76
C HIS A 121 8.01 -14.42 5.18
N GLN A 122 7.42 -14.93 4.10
CA GLN A 122 7.81 -16.17 3.43
C GLN A 122 8.21 -15.89 1.98
N ALA A 123 9.38 -16.41 1.58
CA ALA A 123 9.82 -16.43 0.19
C ALA A 123 9.59 -17.82 -0.43
N ILE A 124 9.24 -17.88 -1.71
CA ILE A 124 8.95 -19.10 -2.46
C ILE A 124 9.74 -19.11 -3.76
N PRO A 125 10.82 -19.95 -3.85
CA PRO A 125 11.39 -20.82 -2.81
C PRO A 125 12.00 -20.03 -1.65
N ALA A 126 12.19 -20.70 -0.51
CA ALA A 126 12.78 -20.09 0.67
C ALA A 126 14.20 -19.60 0.38
N MET A 127 14.55 -18.45 0.92
CA MET A 127 15.89 -17.88 0.82
C MET A 127 16.90 -18.72 1.62
N SER A 128 18.16 -18.74 1.17
CA SER A 128 19.24 -19.47 1.85
C SER A 128 19.68 -18.84 3.16
N GLY A 129 19.24 -17.62 3.45
CA GLY A 129 19.56 -16.86 4.66
C GLY A 129 18.83 -15.52 4.66
N GLY A 130 18.97 -14.78 5.76
CA GLY A 130 18.30 -13.50 5.96
C GLY A 130 17.05 -13.60 6.87
N PRO A 131 16.54 -12.47 7.33
CA PRO A 131 15.44 -12.43 8.29
C PRO A 131 14.07 -12.77 7.69
N PHE A 132 13.95 -12.80 6.35
CA PHE A 132 12.70 -12.98 5.64
C PHE A 132 12.68 -14.23 4.79
N GLY A 133 11.82 -15.19 5.16
CA GLY A 133 11.55 -16.37 4.38
C GLY A 133 12.72 -17.37 4.28
N ALA A 134 13.69 -17.34 5.19
CA ALA A 134 14.69 -18.36 5.29
C ALA A 134 14.06 -19.71 5.66
N GLY A 135 14.54 -20.80 5.03
CA GLY A 135 13.98 -22.12 5.30
C GLY A 135 14.81 -23.25 4.72
N THR A 136 14.48 -24.47 5.14
CA THR A 136 15.10 -25.71 4.69
C THR A 136 14.05 -26.68 4.14
N TYR A 137 14.52 -27.69 3.42
CA TYR A 137 13.72 -28.74 2.78
C TYR A 137 14.33 -30.11 3.14
N GLY A 138 13.82 -30.74 4.18
CA GLY A 138 14.44 -31.92 4.76
C GLY A 138 15.87 -31.65 5.27
N GLY A 139 16.06 -30.50 5.92
CA GLY A 139 17.34 -30.02 6.42
C GLY A 139 18.26 -29.35 5.38
N LYS A 140 17.96 -29.39 4.07
CA LYS A 140 18.76 -28.80 3.00
C LYS A 140 18.29 -27.39 2.66
N LYS A 141 19.21 -26.50 2.32
CA LYS A 141 18.89 -25.18 1.76
C LYS A 141 18.56 -25.29 0.28
N PHE A 142 17.77 -24.34 -0.24
CA PHE A 142 17.38 -24.35 -1.64
C PHE A 142 18.56 -24.33 -2.63
N ASN A 143 19.61 -23.58 -2.34
CA ASN A 143 20.81 -23.48 -3.17
C ASN A 143 21.74 -24.72 -3.13
N GLU A 144 21.49 -25.70 -2.28
CA GLU A 144 22.26 -26.96 -2.24
C GLU A 144 21.85 -27.94 -3.33
N GLY A 145 20.83 -27.62 -4.12
CA GLY A 145 20.37 -28.38 -5.29
C GLY A 145 19.43 -29.53 -4.96
N GLY A 146 18.74 -30.02 -5.99
CA GLY A 146 17.80 -31.15 -5.89
C GLY A 146 16.51 -30.85 -5.16
N VAL A 147 16.22 -29.57 -4.87
CA VAL A 147 15.00 -29.11 -4.21
C VAL A 147 14.04 -28.52 -5.25
N ASN A 148 12.77 -28.97 -5.24
CA ASN A 148 11.73 -28.32 -6.04
C ASN A 148 11.34 -26.97 -5.40
N PRO A 149 11.35 -25.86 -6.15
CA PRO A 149 11.02 -24.53 -5.63
C PRO A 149 9.62 -24.42 -5.02
N ALA A 150 8.69 -25.30 -5.43
CA ALA A 150 7.31 -25.32 -4.94
C ALA A 150 7.10 -26.21 -3.69
N TRP A 151 8.15 -26.84 -3.16
CA TRP A 151 7.98 -27.61 -1.91
C TRP A 151 7.74 -26.71 -0.71
N VAL A 152 6.97 -27.22 0.25
CA VAL A 152 6.76 -26.59 1.56
C VAL A 152 8.01 -26.81 2.42
N THR A 153 8.54 -25.76 3.03
CA THR A 153 9.75 -25.85 3.86
C THR A 153 9.47 -26.56 5.19
N ASP A 154 10.53 -27.00 5.86
CA ASP A 154 10.43 -27.64 7.17
C ASP A 154 9.77 -26.69 8.19
N GLN A 155 10.15 -25.40 8.18
CA GLN A 155 9.59 -24.35 9.05
C GLN A 155 8.13 -24.06 8.74
N GLN A 156 7.75 -24.04 7.46
CA GLN A 156 6.35 -23.90 7.06
C GLN A 156 5.49 -25.06 7.52
N LYS A 157 6.00 -26.30 7.40
CA LYS A 157 5.30 -27.49 7.94
C LYS A 157 5.14 -27.40 9.45
N ASP A 158 6.15 -26.93 10.18
CA ASP A 158 6.11 -26.79 11.62
C ASP A 158 4.98 -25.83 12.04
N PHE A 159 4.94 -24.59 11.55
CA PHE A 159 3.90 -23.67 11.98
C PHE A 159 2.49 -24.04 11.46
N LEU A 160 2.37 -24.66 10.27
CA LEU A 160 1.07 -25.09 9.72
C LEU A 160 0.48 -26.27 10.50
N ILE A 161 1.33 -27.21 10.97
CA ILE A 161 0.87 -28.45 11.61
C ILE A 161 0.89 -28.34 13.14
N LYS A 162 2.02 -27.88 13.72
CA LYS A 162 2.19 -27.85 15.18
C LYS A 162 1.47 -26.66 15.81
N ASP A 163 1.56 -25.49 15.18
CA ASP A 163 0.98 -24.26 15.69
C ASP A 163 -0.40 -23.95 15.09
N ASN A 164 -0.93 -24.79 14.20
CA ASN A 164 -2.22 -24.62 13.52
C ASN A 164 -2.39 -23.28 12.77
N LEU A 165 -1.30 -22.62 12.38
CA LEU A 165 -1.33 -21.37 11.64
C LEU A 165 -2.00 -21.57 10.27
N ARG A 166 -2.83 -20.62 9.84
CA ARG A 166 -3.53 -20.65 8.54
C ARG A 166 -3.35 -19.38 7.71
N HIS A 167 -2.77 -18.32 8.23
CA HIS A 167 -2.53 -17.08 7.51
C HIS A 167 -1.04 -16.94 7.20
N VAL A 168 -0.67 -17.10 5.92
CA VAL A 168 0.74 -17.12 5.48
C VAL A 168 1.03 -15.89 4.64
N LEU A 169 1.96 -15.04 5.08
CA LEU A 169 2.44 -13.89 4.33
C LEU A 169 3.49 -14.30 3.30
N VAL A 170 3.14 -14.24 2.02
CA VAL A 170 4.04 -14.52 0.90
C VAL A 170 4.65 -13.23 0.39
N THR A 171 5.96 -13.06 0.58
CA THR A 171 6.70 -11.84 0.22
C THR A 171 7.25 -11.89 -1.19
N SER A 172 7.73 -13.06 -1.63
CA SER A 172 8.25 -13.25 -2.98
C SER A 172 7.92 -14.62 -3.54
N VAL A 173 7.78 -14.69 -4.86
CA VAL A 173 7.60 -15.95 -5.61
C VAL A 173 8.49 -15.96 -6.84
N GLN A 174 9.02 -17.13 -7.19
CA GLN A 174 9.91 -17.27 -8.34
C GLN A 174 9.18 -17.12 -9.68
N SER A 175 7.96 -17.65 -9.78
CA SER A 175 7.10 -17.55 -10.95
C SER A 175 5.64 -17.86 -10.57
N PRO A 176 4.66 -17.51 -11.43
CA PRO A 176 3.27 -17.88 -11.22
C PRO A 176 3.04 -19.38 -11.10
N GLU A 177 3.77 -20.19 -11.87
CA GLU A 177 3.68 -21.65 -11.82
C GLU A 177 4.17 -22.20 -10.48
N VAL A 178 5.30 -21.68 -9.99
CA VAL A 178 5.85 -22.08 -8.67
C VAL A 178 4.91 -21.66 -7.56
N ALA A 179 4.33 -20.46 -7.63
CA ALA A 179 3.36 -19.98 -6.65
C ALA A 179 2.12 -20.87 -6.58
N ALA A 180 1.53 -21.21 -7.74
CA ALA A 180 0.36 -22.08 -7.83
C ALA A 180 0.63 -23.50 -7.33
N GLN A 181 1.77 -24.09 -7.68
CA GLN A 181 2.18 -25.42 -7.19
C GLN A 181 2.43 -25.41 -5.68
N TRP A 182 3.13 -24.38 -5.16
CA TRP A 182 3.36 -24.23 -3.74
C TRP A 182 2.02 -24.08 -2.98
N ASN A 183 1.12 -23.21 -3.48
CA ASN A 183 -0.23 -23.07 -2.90
C ASN A 183 -0.91 -24.45 -2.82
N ASN A 184 -0.93 -25.21 -3.90
CA ASN A 184 -1.58 -26.54 -3.92
C ASN A 184 -0.96 -27.50 -2.91
N ASN A 185 0.37 -27.47 -2.74
CA ASN A 185 1.07 -28.27 -1.74
C ASN A 185 0.73 -27.87 -0.30
N VAL A 186 0.63 -26.57 -0.03
CA VAL A 186 0.20 -26.06 1.29
C VAL A 186 -1.24 -26.46 1.56
N GLN A 187 -2.16 -26.26 0.60
CA GLN A 187 -3.57 -26.59 0.76
C GLN A 187 -3.78 -28.10 0.98
N ALA A 188 -3.10 -28.95 0.23
CA ALA A 188 -3.16 -30.41 0.42
C ALA A 188 -2.67 -30.84 1.81
N LEU A 189 -1.63 -30.16 2.33
CA LEU A 189 -1.09 -30.40 3.66
C LEU A 189 -2.12 -30.06 4.76
N VAL A 190 -2.65 -28.82 4.73
CA VAL A 190 -3.58 -28.37 5.78
C VAL A 190 -4.96 -29.01 5.69
N GLU A 191 -5.44 -29.36 4.51
CA GLU A 191 -6.70 -30.11 4.30
C GLU A 191 -6.64 -31.49 4.97
N GLY A 192 -5.44 -32.06 5.08
CA GLY A 192 -5.19 -33.30 5.79
C GLY A 192 -5.26 -33.21 7.32
N THR A 193 -5.31 -32.03 7.91
CA THR A 193 -5.19 -31.78 9.37
C THR A 193 -6.48 -31.25 9.99
N GLY A 194 -6.79 -31.72 11.21
CA GLY A 194 -7.87 -31.22 12.04
C GLY A 194 -9.22 -31.13 11.31
N PHE A 195 -9.77 -29.94 11.21
CA PHE A 195 -11.01 -29.60 10.51
C PHE A 195 -10.82 -29.25 9.04
N GLY A 196 -9.66 -29.50 8.46
CA GLY A 196 -9.38 -29.20 7.06
C GLY A 196 -9.46 -27.71 6.71
N ILE A 197 -9.17 -26.82 7.65
CA ILE A 197 -9.21 -25.36 7.45
C ILE A 197 -8.16 -24.96 6.42
N PRO A 198 -8.55 -24.34 5.27
CA PRO A 198 -7.63 -23.92 4.23
C PRO A 198 -6.66 -22.84 4.70
N ALA A 199 -5.46 -22.83 4.12
CA ALA A 199 -4.53 -21.70 4.28
C ALA A 199 -5.04 -20.47 3.52
N ASN A 200 -5.04 -19.33 4.20
CA ASN A 200 -5.35 -18.03 3.63
C ASN A 200 -4.04 -17.28 3.39
N ASN A 201 -3.45 -17.49 2.22
CA ASN A 201 -2.20 -16.83 1.88
C ASN A 201 -2.44 -15.36 1.53
N SER A 202 -1.48 -14.53 1.86
CA SER A 202 -1.56 -13.08 1.69
C SER A 202 -0.31 -12.49 1.08
N SER A 203 -0.38 -11.24 0.71
CA SER A 203 0.76 -10.45 0.27
C SER A 203 0.56 -8.97 0.54
N ASP A 204 1.67 -8.26 0.72
CA ASP A 204 1.75 -6.81 0.51
C ASP A 204 1.54 -6.46 -0.98
N PRO A 205 1.35 -5.17 -1.32
CA PRO A 205 1.24 -4.73 -2.71
C PRO A 205 2.41 -5.20 -3.58
N ARG A 206 2.13 -5.66 -4.81
CA ARG A 206 3.11 -6.26 -5.71
C ARG A 206 3.17 -5.64 -7.11
N HIS A 207 2.23 -4.79 -7.43
CA HIS A 207 1.99 -4.33 -8.79
C HIS A 207 2.76 -3.07 -9.17
N SER A 208 3.54 -2.50 -8.23
CA SER A 208 4.33 -1.30 -8.46
C SER A 208 5.54 -1.58 -9.36
N THR A 209 5.94 -0.60 -10.14
CA THR A 209 7.14 -0.64 -10.97
C THR A 209 8.41 -0.37 -10.16
N ASN A 210 8.24 0.25 -8.97
CA ASN A 210 9.32 0.59 -8.05
C ASN A 210 9.05 -0.02 -6.69
N SER A 211 9.87 -0.97 -6.27
CA SER A 211 9.77 -1.65 -4.97
C SER A 211 10.23 -0.75 -3.81
N GLY A 212 9.96 0.53 -3.85
CA GLY A 212 10.53 1.53 -2.98
C GLY A 212 10.36 1.34 -1.51
N VAL A 213 9.92 1.65 -0.58
CA VAL A 213 10.15 1.91 0.83
C VAL A 213 9.57 0.84 1.74
N GLU A 214 8.48 0.22 1.38
CA GLU A 214 7.99 -0.97 2.05
C GLU A 214 8.62 -2.20 1.43
N TYR A 215 8.89 -3.16 2.27
CA TYR A 215 9.50 -4.42 1.93
C TYR A 215 8.58 -5.23 1.00
N THR A 216 8.50 -4.84 -0.25
CA THR A 216 7.83 -5.60 -1.30
C THR A 216 8.88 -6.29 -2.15
N ALA A 217 9.13 -7.54 -1.89
CA ALA A 217 9.82 -8.35 -2.88
C ALA A 217 8.88 -8.48 -4.09
N GLY A 218 9.36 -8.17 -5.27
CA GLY A 218 8.59 -8.30 -6.49
C GLY A 218 7.99 -9.69 -6.64
N ALA A 219 6.88 -9.83 -7.32
CA ALA A 219 6.16 -11.09 -7.52
C ALA A 219 6.82 -12.05 -8.52
N GLY A 220 8.14 -12.08 -8.60
CA GLY A 220 8.83 -12.96 -9.54
C GLY A 220 8.72 -12.53 -11.00
N GLY A 221 8.40 -11.26 -11.26
CA GLY A 221 8.75 -10.59 -12.49
C GLY A 221 7.77 -10.64 -13.65
N LYS A 222 6.51 -11.04 -13.48
CA LYS A 222 5.54 -11.01 -14.58
C LYS A 222 4.13 -10.54 -14.18
N ILE A 223 3.94 -10.01 -13.00
CA ILE A 223 2.68 -9.39 -12.61
C ILE A 223 2.49 -8.06 -13.35
N SER A 224 1.25 -7.64 -13.57
CA SER A 224 0.98 -6.34 -14.21
C SER A 224 1.57 -5.19 -13.39
N GLN A 225 2.12 -4.20 -14.09
CA GLN A 225 2.85 -3.09 -13.46
C GLN A 225 2.03 -1.81 -13.52
N TRP A 226 1.83 -1.22 -12.35
CA TRP A 226 1.04 -0.02 -12.15
C TRP A 226 1.90 1.06 -11.48
N PRO A 227 1.52 2.33 -11.55
CA PRO A 227 2.21 3.35 -10.76
C PRO A 227 2.08 3.04 -9.27
N ASP A 228 2.96 3.61 -8.47
CA ASP A 228 2.83 3.54 -7.00
C ASP A 228 1.50 4.14 -6.55
N GLN A 229 1.13 3.94 -5.29
CA GLN A 229 -0.19 4.37 -4.80
C GLN A 229 -0.40 5.89 -4.92
N LEU A 230 0.66 6.70 -4.68
CA LEU A 230 0.64 8.14 -5.01
C LEU A 230 0.37 8.41 -6.49
N GLY A 231 0.89 7.57 -7.40
CA GLY A 231 0.62 7.70 -8.82
C GLY A 231 -0.83 7.31 -9.18
N LEU A 232 -1.40 6.33 -8.51
CA LEU A 232 -2.83 6.06 -8.64
C LEU A 232 -3.65 7.27 -8.17
N ALA A 233 -3.27 7.89 -7.04
CA ALA A 233 -3.90 9.13 -6.57
C ALA A 233 -3.74 10.28 -7.56
N ALA A 234 -2.56 10.44 -8.17
CA ALA A 234 -2.29 11.48 -9.17
C ALA A 234 -3.18 11.40 -10.42
N THR A 235 -3.86 10.28 -10.65
CA THR A 235 -4.90 10.20 -11.68
C THR A 235 -6.16 10.98 -11.30
N PHE A 236 -6.43 11.22 -10.02
CA PHE A 236 -7.68 11.80 -9.48
C PHE A 236 -8.93 11.08 -10.00
N ASP A 237 -8.78 9.80 -10.36
CA ASP A 237 -9.83 8.98 -10.99
C ASP A 237 -10.04 7.66 -10.22
N PRO A 238 -11.01 7.60 -9.29
CA PRO A 238 -11.33 6.36 -8.56
C PRO A 238 -11.65 5.17 -9.46
N ALA A 239 -12.11 5.39 -10.71
CA ALA A 239 -12.39 4.29 -11.63
C ALA A 239 -11.09 3.57 -12.08
N VAL A 240 -9.98 4.29 -12.22
CA VAL A 240 -8.65 3.68 -12.48
C VAL A 240 -8.24 2.80 -11.30
N VAL A 241 -8.46 3.27 -10.07
CA VAL A 241 -8.13 2.51 -8.84
C VAL A 241 -9.01 1.28 -8.69
N GLN A 242 -10.29 1.37 -9.03
CA GLN A 242 -11.19 0.20 -9.04
C GLN A 242 -10.77 -0.82 -10.10
N GLN A 243 -10.37 -0.37 -11.30
CA GLN A 243 -9.85 -1.24 -12.35
C GLN A 243 -8.57 -1.94 -11.89
N PHE A 244 -7.65 -1.21 -11.24
CA PHE A 244 -6.48 -1.78 -10.59
C PHE A 244 -6.86 -2.88 -9.62
N GLY A 245 -7.75 -2.62 -8.67
CA GLY A 245 -8.20 -3.60 -7.68
C GLY A 245 -8.79 -4.85 -8.30
N ASN A 246 -9.62 -4.71 -9.35
CA ASN A 246 -10.21 -5.83 -10.07
C ASN A 246 -9.18 -6.71 -10.80
N ILE A 247 -8.13 -6.11 -11.35
CA ILE A 247 -7.05 -6.83 -12.03
C ILE A 247 -6.14 -7.49 -11.00
N ALA A 248 -5.70 -6.72 -10.00
CA ALA A 248 -4.83 -7.20 -8.95
C ALA A 248 -5.42 -8.38 -8.17
N ALA A 249 -6.73 -8.36 -7.88
CA ALA A 249 -7.43 -9.47 -7.25
C ALA A 249 -7.34 -10.76 -8.09
N LYS A 250 -7.55 -10.68 -9.40
CA LYS A 250 -7.43 -11.85 -10.29
C LYS A 250 -6.03 -12.42 -10.34
N GLU A 251 -5.01 -11.54 -10.40
CA GLU A 251 -3.62 -11.96 -10.39
C GLU A 251 -3.22 -12.55 -9.03
N TYR A 252 -3.67 -11.96 -7.92
CA TYR A 252 -3.46 -12.49 -6.57
C TYR A 252 -4.09 -13.88 -6.43
N ARG A 253 -5.35 -14.04 -6.83
CA ARG A 253 -6.01 -15.37 -6.80
C ARG A 253 -5.26 -16.39 -7.65
N ALA A 254 -4.74 -16.01 -8.80
CA ALA A 254 -3.91 -16.88 -9.65
C ALA A 254 -2.56 -17.25 -9.03
N LEU A 255 -2.04 -16.44 -8.09
CA LEU A 255 -0.86 -16.73 -7.28
C LEU A 255 -1.16 -17.49 -5.97
N GLY A 256 -2.43 -17.80 -5.68
CA GLY A 256 -2.87 -18.42 -4.44
C GLY A 256 -3.04 -17.46 -3.27
N ILE A 257 -3.02 -16.15 -3.53
CA ILE A 257 -3.18 -15.09 -2.53
C ILE A 257 -4.67 -14.75 -2.41
N ALA A 258 -5.21 -14.82 -1.21
CA ALA A 258 -6.62 -14.56 -0.92
C ALA A 258 -6.85 -13.42 0.09
N THR A 259 -5.76 -12.81 0.59
CA THR A 259 -5.79 -11.60 1.42
C THR A 259 -4.69 -10.63 0.95
N ALA A 260 -5.06 -9.37 0.74
CA ALA A 260 -4.15 -8.27 0.45
C ALA A 260 -3.95 -7.43 1.73
N LEU A 261 -2.67 -7.21 2.11
CA LEU A 261 -2.31 -6.31 3.21
C LEU A 261 -2.33 -4.85 2.71
N SER A 262 -3.46 -4.45 2.18
CA SER A 262 -3.70 -3.17 1.51
C SER A 262 -5.20 -2.86 1.41
N PRO A 263 -5.59 -1.61 1.12
CA PRO A 263 -4.77 -0.44 0.84
C PRO A 263 -4.15 0.21 2.08
N GLN A 264 -3.07 0.96 1.89
CA GLN A 264 -2.59 1.94 2.86
C GLN A 264 -3.37 3.25 2.62
N ILE A 265 -4.17 3.66 3.59
CA ILE A 265 -5.07 4.82 3.50
C ILE A 265 -4.82 5.81 4.64
N ASP A 266 -3.56 5.89 5.05
CA ASP A 266 -3.10 6.94 5.95
C ASP A 266 -3.15 8.28 5.21
N LEU A 267 -3.73 9.30 5.81
CA LEU A 267 -3.70 10.64 5.23
C LEU A 267 -2.29 11.21 5.28
N GLY A 268 -1.71 11.52 4.14
CA GLY A 268 -0.31 11.94 3.99
C GLY A 268 -0.05 13.40 4.39
N SER A 269 -0.46 13.81 5.57
CA SER A 269 -0.37 15.19 6.06
C SER A 269 1.04 15.65 6.45
N GLU A 270 1.93 14.73 6.86
CA GLU A 270 3.33 15.06 7.15
C GLU A 270 4.22 14.76 5.92
N PRO A 271 4.69 15.78 5.19
CA PRO A 271 5.38 15.60 3.90
C PRO A 271 6.76 14.94 4.01
N ARG A 272 7.39 14.94 5.19
CA ARG A 272 8.69 14.30 5.43
C ARG A 272 8.58 12.80 5.66
N TRP A 273 7.40 12.31 5.98
CA TRP A 273 7.17 10.90 6.28
C TRP A 273 7.56 10.00 5.11
N VAL A 274 8.41 9.02 5.38
CA VAL A 274 9.00 8.15 4.33
C VAL A 274 7.96 7.27 3.64
N ARG A 275 6.85 6.97 4.31
CA ARG A 275 5.80 6.08 3.78
C ARG A 275 4.67 6.79 3.03
N ILE A 276 4.78 8.10 2.82
CA ILE A 276 3.76 8.86 2.07
C ILE A 276 3.54 8.31 0.65
N ASN A 277 4.57 7.72 0.02
CA ASN A 277 4.45 7.09 -1.30
C ASN A 277 3.46 5.92 -1.35
N GLY A 278 3.19 5.29 -0.23
CA GLY A 278 2.20 4.21 -0.10
C GLY A 278 0.78 4.68 0.15
N THR A 279 0.54 5.99 0.25
CA THR A 279 -0.77 6.61 0.54
C THR A 279 -1.43 7.13 -0.74
N PHE A 280 -2.67 7.61 -0.64
CA PHE A 280 -3.33 8.35 -1.72
C PHE A 280 -3.12 9.88 -1.65
N GLY A 281 -2.13 10.34 -0.88
CA GLY A 281 -1.79 11.74 -0.74
C GLY A 281 -2.36 12.40 0.52
N GLU A 282 -2.54 13.72 0.47
CA GLU A 282 -2.89 14.48 1.66
C GLU A 282 -4.36 14.92 1.74
N ASP A 283 -5.16 14.71 0.68
CA ASP A 283 -6.56 15.13 0.69
C ASP A 283 -7.48 14.03 1.23
N PRO A 284 -8.26 14.29 2.30
CA PRO A 284 -9.06 13.26 2.94
C PRO A 284 -10.23 12.76 2.08
N GLN A 285 -10.79 13.59 1.18
CA GLN A 285 -11.90 13.18 0.31
C GLN A 285 -11.40 12.33 -0.87
N LEU A 286 -10.28 12.74 -1.48
CA LEU A 286 -9.63 11.96 -2.54
C LEU A 286 -9.21 10.59 -1.98
N ASP A 287 -8.57 10.58 -0.81
CA ASP A 287 -8.12 9.34 -0.16
C ASP A 287 -9.32 8.41 0.15
N ALA A 288 -10.43 8.94 0.68
CA ALA A 288 -11.64 8.16 0.94
C ALA A 288 -12.23 7.54 -0.33
N ASP A 289 -12.31 8.30 -1.43
CA ASP A 289 -12.87 7.82 -2.69
C ASP A 289 -11.94 6.77 -3.35
N MET A 290 -10.62 6.97 -3.29
CA MET A 290 -9.62 6.01 -3.77
C MET A 290 -9.63 4.73 -2.93
N ALA A 291 -9.70 4.85 -1.59
CA ALA A 291 -9.79 3.72 -0.67
C ALA A 291 -11.02 2.85 -0.94
N ARG A 292 -12.17 3.50 -1.14
CA ARG A 292 -13.42 2.80 -1.49
C ARG A 292 -13.29 2.04 -2.80
N ALA A 293 -12.80 2.69 -3.84
CA ALA A 293 -12.62 2.09 -5.16
C ALA A 293 -11.63 0.91 -5.13
N TYR A 294 -10.52 1.05 -4.40
CA TYR A 294 -9.52 0.01 -4.22
C TYR A 294 -10.14 -1.23 -3.59
N VAL A 295 -10.81 -1.07 -2.44
CA VAL A 295 -11.41 -2.19 -1.69
C VAL A 295 -12.54 -2.85 -2.48
N ASP A 296 -13.41 -2.05 -3.11
CA ASP A 296 -14.46 -2.58 -3.99
C ASP A 296 -13.87 -3.42 -5.13
N GLY A 297 -12.77 -2.96 -5.73
CA GLY A 297 -12.07 -3.70 -6.78
C GLY A 297 -11.52 -5.04 -6.30
N PHE A 298 -10.87 -5.07 -5.15
CA PHE A 298 -10.27 -6.28 -4.59
C PHE A 298 -11.30 -7.30 -4.10
N GLN A 299 -12.38 -6.85 -3.45
CA GLN A 299 -13.32 -7.74 -2.77
C GLN A 299 -14.44 -8.26 -3.67
N THR A 300 -14.78 -7.55 -4.75
CA THR A 300 -15.98 -7.87 -5.53
C THR A 300 -15.74 -8.95 -6.58
N SER A 301 -16.45 -10.06 -6.46
CA SER A 301 -16.64 -11.07 -7.50
C SER A 301 -17.95 -10.83 -8.23
N THR A 302 -18.01 -11.20 -9.50
CA THR A 302 -19.21 -11.09 -10.34
C THR A 302 -19.43 -12.34 -11.21
N GLY A 303 -20.66 -12.56 -11.65
CA GLY A 303 -21.02 -13.69 -12.54
C GLY A 303 -20.73 -15.04 -11.89
N ASP A 304 -20.21 -15.99 -12.65
CA ASP A 304 -19.94 -17.37 -12.19
C ASP A 304 -18.88 -17.47 -11.07
N ALA A 305 -18.14 -16.39 -10.83
CA ALA A 305 -17.16 -16.34 -9.74
C ALA A 305 -17.78 -15.89 -8.40
N GLU A 306 -18.97 -15.30 -8.42
CA GLU A 306 -19.67 -14.89 -7.22
C GLU A 306 -20.28 -16.08 -6.49
N ILE A 307 -20.05 -16.12 -5.17
CA ILE A 307 -20.72 -17.08 -4.27
C ILE A 307 -21.97 -16.41 -3.69
N LYS A 308 -21.81 -15.25 -3.06
CA LYS A 308 -22.91 -14.48 -2.47
C LYS A 308 -22.51 -13.05 -2.09
N ASP A 309 -23.43 -12.11 -2.27
CA ASP A 309 -23.29 -10.70 -1.81
C ASP A 309 -21.98 -10.04 -2.30
N GLY A 310 -21.57 -10.33 -3.54
CA GLY A 310 -20.35 -9.84 -4.16
C GLY A 310 -19.08 -10.59 -3.76
N TRP A 311 -19.14 -11.52 -2.84
CA TRP A 311 -18.01 -12.35 -2.45
C TRP A 311 -17.92 -13.61 -3.29
N GLY A 312 -16.72 -14.09 -3.58
CA GLY A 312 -16.55 -15.32 -4.36
C GLY A 312 -15.11 -15.65 -4.75
N PHE A 313 -14.95 -16.44 -5.79
CA PHE A 313 -13.66 -17.04 -6.18
C PHE A 313 -12.64 -16.04 -6.75
N ASN A 314 -13.07 -14.86 -7.19
CA ASN A 314 -12.17 -13.78 -7.59
C ASN A 314 -11.92 -12.76 -6.47
N SER A 315 -12.62 -12.86 -5.34
CA SER A 315 -12.46 -11.96 -4.21
C SER A 315 -11.13 -12.18 -3.51
N VAL A 316 -10.52 -11.08 -3.11
CA VAL A 316 -9.38 -11.02 -2.20
C VAL A 316 -9.80 -10.17 -1.01
N ASN A 317 -9.65 -10.70 0.20
CA ASN A 317 -9.88 -9.92 1.41
C ASN A 317 -8.93 -8.72 1.44
N ALA A 318 -9.45 -7.51 1.57
CA ALA A 318 -8.63 -6.32 1.74
C ALA A 318 -8.44 -6.04 3.24
N MET A 319 -7.23 -5.62 3.62
CA MET A 319 -6.87 -5.19 4.96
C MET A 319 -6.43 -3.73 4.93
N MET A 320 -7.35 -2.81 5.18
CA MET A 320 -7.01 -1.40 5.23
C MET A 320 -6.02 -1.10 6.35
N LYS A 321 -5.08 -0.21 6.07
CA LYS A 321 -4.02 0.17 7.00
C LYS A 321 -3.65 1.64 6.84
N HIS A 322 -3.18 2.32 7.89
CA HIS A 322 -2.96 1.79 9.26
C HIS A 322 -3.83 2.57 10.24
N TRP A 323 -4.81 1.92 10.83
CA TRP A 323 -5.73 2.56 11.78
C TRP A 323 -5.02 3.11 13.03
N PRO A 324 -5.35 4.30 13.54
CA PRO A 324 -6.31 5.31 13.05
C PRO A 324 -5.70 6.36 12.12
N GLY A 325 -4.57 6.09 11.50
CA GLY A 325 -3.81 6.95 10.60
C GLY A 325 -2.36 7.10 11.08
N GLY A 326 -1.40 6.75 10.19
CA GLY A 326 0.04 6.89 10.42
C GLY A 326 0.62 8.22 9.93
N GLY A 327 -0.16 9.02 9.19
CA GLY A 327 0.33 10.26 8.57
C GLY A 327 0.96 11.28 9.50
N PRO A 328 0.42 11.56 10.70
CA PRO A 328 0.91 12.65 11.55
C PRO A 328 2.10 12.22 12.45
N GLU A 329 3.06 11.49 11.90
CA GLU A 329 4.27 11.13 12.64
C GLU A 329 5.12 12.36 12.97
N GLU A 330 5.53 12.48 14.23
CA GLU A 330 6.25 13.65 14.73
C GLU A 330 7.51 13.94 13.91
N SER A 331 7.49 15.04 13.17
CA SER A 331 8.56 15.48 12.26
C SER A 331 8.91 14.47 11.16
N GLY A 332 7.96 13.62 10.76
CA GLY A 332 8.11 12.64 9.70
C GLY A 332 8.91 11.38 10.04
N ARG A 333 9.22 11.15 11.33
CA ARG A 333 9.98 9.99 11.78
C ARG A 333 9.12 8.73 11.78
N ASP A 334 9.62 7.66 11.18
CA ASP A 334 8.86 6.43 10.92
C ASP A 334 8.79 5.48 12.13
N ALA A 335 7.59 5.00 12.45
CA ALA A 335 7.28 4.16 13.60
C ALA A 335 7.78 2.71 13.53
N HIS A 336 8.43 2.30 12.44
CA HIS A 336 9.17 1.03 12.44
C HIS A 336 10.37 1.04 13.38
N PHE A 337 10.76 2.22 13.84
CA PHE A 337 11.89 2.44 14.73
C PHE A 337 11.46 3.20 15.99
N ALA A 338 12.15 2.95 17.10
CA ALA A 338 11.79 3.56 18.39
C ALA A 338 11.87 5.09 18.35
N TYR A 339 12.76 5.67 17.55
CA TYR A 339 12.87 7.13 17.41
C TYR A 339 11.64 7.77 16.75
N GLY A 340 10.82 7.01 16.03
CA GLY A 340 9.65 7.50 15.29
C GLY A 340 8.30 7.02 15.85
N LYS A 341 8.23 6.48 17.06
CA LYS A 341 7.05 5.81 17.58
C LYS A 341 5.82 6.67 17.89
N PHE A 342 5.89 8.00 17.72
CA PHE A 342 4.79 8.90 18.07
C PHE A 342 4.13 9.53 16.86
N ALA A 343 2.80 9.40 16.77
CA ALA A 343 1.95 10.24 15.97
C ALA A 343 1.42 11.39 16.86
N VAL A 344 1.47 12.63 16.38
CA VAL A 344 1.14 13.85 17.14
C VAL A 344 0.07 14.67 16.43
N TYR A 345 -0.68 15.44 17.20
CA TYR A 345 -1.85 16.16 16.67
C TYR A 345 -1.85 17.64 17.16
N PRO A 346 -0.84 18.44 16.77
CA PRO A 346 -0.74 19.82 17.19
C PRO A 346 -1.89 20.69 16.69
N GLY A 347 -2.46 20.38 15.53
CA GLY A 347 -3.62 21.04 14.96
C GLY A 347 -4.95 20.59 15.58
N ASN A 348 -4.94 19.58 16.47
CA ASN A 348 -6.12 18.93 17.05
C ASN A 348 -7.07 18.36 15.99
N ASN A 349 -6.52 17.80 14.89
CA ASN A 349 -7.23 17.39 13.70
C ASN A 349 -7.33 15.85 13.54
N PHE A 350 -7.38 15.12 14.64
CA PHE A 350 -7.44 13.65 14.65
C PHE A 350 -8.62 13.08 13.83
N ASP A 351 -9.79 13.73 13.88
CA ASP A 351 -10.99 13.18 13.24
C ASP A 351 -10.89 13.21 11.71
N GLU A 352 -10.11 14.10 11.11
CA GLU A 352 -9.89 14.17 9.67
C GLU A 352 -9.09 12.97 9.15
N HIS A 353 -8.13 12.47 9.94
CA HIS A 353 -7.38 11.25 9.64
C HIS A 353 -8.27 9.99 9.59
N LEU A 354 -9.46 10.04 10.20
CA LEU A 354 -10.40 8.93 10.17
C LEU A 354 -11.26 8.88 8.90
N ILE A 355 -11.32 9.97 8.12
CA ILE A 355 -12.23 10.09 6.95
C ILE A 355 -11.94 9.00 5.93
N SER A 356 -10.70 8.76 5.58
CA SER A 356 -10.29 7.71 4.64
C SER A 356 -10.78 6.32 5.05
N PHE A 357 -10.76 6.04 6.34
CA PHE A 357 -11.25 4.78 6.90
C PHE A 357 -12.77 4.74 6.93
N VAL A 358 -13.40 5.75 7.57
CA VAL A 358 -14.82 5.74 7.92
C VAL A 358 -15.71 6.01 6.71
N ASP A 359 -15.36 6.97 5.87
CA ASP A 359 -16.13 7.32 4.67
C ASP A 359 -15.59 6.62 3.41
N GLY A 360 -14.37 6.08 3.46
CA GLY A 360 -13.78 5.25 2.41
C GLY A 360 -14.06 3.76 2.60
N ALA A 361 -13.13 3.05 3.23
CA ALA A 361 -13.12 1.59 3.28
C ALA A 361 -14.21 0.95 4.16
N LEU A 362 -14.77 1.67 5.16
CA LEU A 362 -15.91 1.19 5.95
C LEU A 362 -17.26 1.42 5.28
N LYS A 363 -17.32 2.19 4.16
CA LYS A 363 -18.57 2.49 3.42
C LYS A 363 -18.38 2.22 1.93
N LEU A 364 -18.29 0.95 1.55
CA LEU A 364 -18.13 0.56 0.16
C LEU A 364 -19.41 0.80 -0.65
N ALA A 365 -19.22 1.18 -1.92
CA ALA A 365 -20.33 1.30 -2.87
C ALA A 365 -20.80 -0.07 -3.37
N GLY A 366 -19.88 -1.02 -3.48
CA GLY A 366 -20.11 -2.38 -3.97
C GLY A 366 -20.92 -3.26 -3.03
N PRO A 367 -21.21 -4.49 -3.45
CA PRO A 367 -22.08 -5.41 -2.70
C PRO A 367 -21.44 -5.94 -1.41
N THR A 368 -20.12 -5.92 -1.28
CA THR A 368 -19.43 -6.41 -0.05
C THR A 368 -19.52 -5.44 1.13
N LYS A 369 -19.97 -4.21 0.90
CA LYS A 369 -20.35 -3.16 1.85
C LYS A 369 -19.26 -2.59 2.75
N MET A 370 -18.28 -3.37 3.16
CA MET A 370 -17.26 -2.99 4.14
C MET A 370 -15.98 -3.77 3.90
N VAL A 371 -14.83 -3.17 4.18
CA VAL A 371 -13.53 -3.85 4.17
C VAL A 371 -13.53 -5.04 5.13
N SER A 372 -12.84 -6.12 4.76
CA SER A 372 -12.85 -7.38 5.53
C SER A 372 -11.91 -7.38 6.73
N ALA A 373 -10.86 -6.56 6.70
CA ALA A 373 -9.86 -6.50 7.77
C ALA A 373 -9.27 -5.10 7.94
N VAL A 374 -8.72 -4.84 9.13
CA VAL A 374 -8.08 -3.59 9.54
C VAL A 374 -6.77 -3.91 10.24
N MET A 375 -5.72 -3.15 9.94
CA MET A 375 -4.44 -3.20 10.62
C MET A 375 -4.20 -1.89 11.38
N PRO A 376 -4.15 -1.90 12.73
CA PRO A 376 -3.69 -0.76 13.50
C PRO A 376 -2.19 -0.53 13.29
N TYR A 377 -1.78 0.74 13.21
CA TYR A 377 -0.39 1.10 13.01
C TYR A 377 0.46 0.89 14.27
N TYR A 378 1.78 0.90 14.10
CA TYR A 378 2.74 0.79 15.21
C TYR A 378 2.64 1.95 16.20
N THR A 379 2.34 3.14 15.70
CA THR A 379 2.43 4.40 16.45
C THR A 379 1.68 4.38 17.77
N ILE A 380 2.21 5.17 18.71
CA ILE A 380 1.46 5.72 19.83
C ILE A 380 0.75 6.98 19.31
N SER A 381 -0.57 6.94 19.19
CA SER A 381 -1.38 8.15 18.92
C SER A 381 -1.40 9.02 20.18
N TYR A 382 -0.43 9.92 20.30
CA TYR A 382 -0.09 10.64 21.50
C TYR A 382 -1.26 11.46 22.06
N GLY A 383 -1.61 11.20 23.32
CA GLY A 383 -2.71 11.88 24.02
C GLY A 383 -4.11 11.59 23.48
N ARG A 384 -4.31 10.48 22.71
CA ARG A 384 -5.61 10.15 22.11
C ARG A 384 -6.41 9.10 22.89
N ASP A 385 -5.83 8.38 23.83
CA ASP A 385 -6.60 7.53 24.72
C ASP A 385 -7.42 8.37 25.69
N LYS A 386 -8.72 8.50 25.40
CA LYS A 386 -9.67 9.25 26.24
C LYS A 386 -10.20 8.44 27.43
N MET A 387 -9.86 7.16 27.54
CA MET A 387 -10.35 6.27 28.62
C MET A 387 -9.36 6.19 29.78
N THR A 388 -8.09 5.94 29.48
CA THR A 388 -7.05 5.75 30.50
C THR A 388 -6.02 6.89 30.52
N GLY A 389 -5.88 7.59 29.41
CA GLY A 389 -4.81 8.58 29.23
C GLY A 389 -3.43 7.94 28.98
N GLU A 390 -3.36 6.62 28.80
CA GLU A 390 -2.12 5.90 28.51
C GLU A 390 -1.62 6.20 27.08
N ASN A 391 -0.31 6.29 26.95
CA ASN A 391 0.36 6.41 25.65
C ASN A 391 0.97 5.04 25.30
N GLU A 392 0.24 4.26 24.51
CA GLU A 392 0.61 2.92 24.08
C GLU A 392 0.33 2.73 22.59
N GLY A 393 1.04 1.83 21.94
CA GLY A 393 0.86 1.55 20.51
C GLY A 393 -0.59 1.23 20.17
N ASN A 394 -1.03 1.63 19.00
CA ASN A 394 -2.45 1.62 18.60
C ASN A 394 -3.11 0.23 18.74
N SER A 395 -2.36 -0.87 18.52
CA SER A 395 -2.88 -2.23 18.72
C SER A 395 -3.21 -2.58 20.19
N TYR A 396 -2.59 -1.91 21.15
CA TYR A 396 -2.83 -2.11 22.58
C TYR A 396 -4.00 -1.26 23.10
N ASN A 397 -4.36 -0.22 22.36
CA ASN A 397 -5.26 0.83 22.81
C ASN A 397 -6.73 0.42 22.66
N LYS A 398 -7.37 0.12 23.78
CA LYS A 398 -8.76 -0.31 23.82
C LYS A 398 -9.74 0.76 23.31
N TYR A 399 -9.46 2.04 23.58
CA TYR A 399 -10.29 3.14 23.09
C TYR A 399 -10.30 3.15 21.56
N LEU A 400 -9.12 3.08 20.91
CA LEU A 400 -9.01 3.13 19.45
C LEU A 400 -9.63 1.90 18.77
N ILE A 401 -9.44 0.70 19.36
CA ILE A 401 -9.91 -0.55 18.75
C ILE A 401 -11.37 -0.83 19.13
N THR A 402 -11.68 -0.93 20.40
CA THR A 402 -13.01 -1.35 20.86
C THR A 402 -14.01 -0.19 20.81
N ASP A 403 -13.70 0.95 21.41
CA ASP A 403 -14.72 1.99 21.59
C ASP A 403 -14.90 2.80 20.30
N LEU A 404 -13.81 3.13 19.58
CA LEU A 404 -13.88 3.89 18.34
C LEU A 404 -14.20 3.00 17.14
N LEU A 405 -13.31 2.07 16.77
CA LEU A 405 -13.46 1.28 15.52
C LEU A 405 -14.67 0.35 15.59
N ARG A 406 -14.78 -0.48 16.66
CA ARG A 406 -15.85 -1.48 16.74
C ARG A 406 -17.20 -0.91 17.14
N LYS A 407 -17.28 -0.11 18.24
CA LYS A 407 -18.57 0.38 18.76
C LYS A 407 -19.07 1.61 18.01
N LYS A 408 -18.24 2.66 17.86
CA LYS A 408 -18.68 3.91 17.21
C LYS A 408 -18.88 3.72 15.72
N TYR A 409 -17.96 3.05 15.03
CA TYR A 409 -18.03 2.86 13.57
C TYR A 409 -18.54 1.49 13.14
N GLY A 410 -18.89 0.59 14.06
CA GLY A 410 -19.60 -0.66 13.77
C GLY A 410 -18.77 -1.73 13.04
N PHE A 411 -17.44 -1.68 13.09
CA PHE A 411 -16.60 -2.65 12.41
C PHE A 411 -16.60 -4.01 13.08
N ASP A 412 -17.11 -5.04 12.40
CA ASP A 412 -17.11 -6.45 12.86
C ASP A 412 -16.25 -7.39 11.99
N GLY A 413 -15.30 -6.84 11.26
CA GLY A 413 -14.26 -7.61 10.56
C GLY A 413 -13.06 -7.96 11.44
N VAL A 414 -12.04 -8.54 10.81
CA VAL A 414 -10.78 -8.90 11.47
C VAL A 414 -9.96 -7.64 11.79
N VAL A 415 -9.48 -7.53 13.02
CA VAL A 415 -8.41 -6.60 13.38
C VAL A 415 -7.13 -7.40 13.59
N CYS A 416 -6.12 -7.12 12.76
CA CYS A 416 -4.81 -7.77 12.78
C CYS A 416 -3.76 -6.74 13.19
N THR A 417 -2.87 -7.05 14.15
CA THR A 417 -1.75 -6.16 14.45
C THR A 417 -0.85 -5.98 13.23
N ASP A 418 -0.11 -4.91 13.18
CA ASP A 418 1.06 -4.83 12.32
C ASP A 418 2.17 -5.81 12.81
N TRP A 419 3.29 -5.93 12.05
CA TRP A 419 4.28 -7.01 12.24
C TRP A 419 5.26 -6.76 13.38
N GLY A 420 5.36 -7.74 14.28
CA GLY A 420 6.29 -7.70 15.39
C GLY A 420 5.89 -6.77 16.53
N VAL A 421 4.62 -6.39 16.63
CA VAL A 421 4.11 -5.52 17.71
C VAL A 421 4.31 -6.16 19.09
N THR A 422 4.23 -7.50 19.21
CA THR A 422 4.39 -8.20 20.48
C THR A 422 5.85 -8.60 20.78
N ALA A 423 6.76 -8.45 19.84
CA ALA A 423 8.17 -8.82 19.98
C ALA A 423 8.96 -7.74 20.73
N ASP A 424 10.12 -8.13 21.29
CA ASP A 424 11.00 -7.22 21.97
C ASP A 424 11.68 -6.25 21.00
N GLU A 425 11.81 -5.00 21.42
CA GLU A 425 12.47 -3.93 20.67
C GLU A 425 13.99 -4.09 20.59
N GLY A 426 14.62 -3.29 19.73
CA GLY A 426 16.06 -3.22 19.60
C GLY A 426 16.75 -2.53 20.78
N LYS A 427 18.04 -2.80 20.95
CA LYS A 427 18.86 -2.20 22.01
C LYS A 427 19.11 -0.70 21.81
N THR A 428 19.00 -0.21 20.58
CA THR A 428 19.12 1.22 20.23
C THR A 428 17.95 1.63 19.36
N PRO A 429 17.55 2.91 19.36
CA PRO A 429 16.36 3.37 18.66
C PRO A 429 16.34 3.13 17.15
N ASP A 430 17.49 2.92 16.51
CA ASP A 430 17.67 2.73 15.07
C ASP A 430 17.76 1.25 14.63
N ILE A 431 17.54 0.31 15.57
CA ILE A 431 17.49 -1.12 15.24
C ILE A 431 16.08 -1.50 14.82
N PHE A 432 15.97 -2.13 13.64
CA PHE A 432 14.73 -2.75 13.21
C PHE A 432 14.50 -4.07 13.96
N ALA A 433 13.57 -4.04 14.91
CA ALA A 433 13.23 -5.17 15.78
C ALA A 433 11.73 -5.20 16.08
N GLY A 434 11.30 -5.71 17.23
CA GLY A 434 9.93 -5.60 17.70
C GLY A 434 9.50 -4.14 17.96
N LYS A 435 8.20 -3.90 17.99
CA LYS A 435 7.59 -2.56 18.09
C LYS A 435 6.57 -2.53 19.21
N SER A 436 7.00 -2.91 20.41
CA SER A 436 6.15 -2.96 21.62
C SER A 436 5.97 -1.60 22.30
N TRP A 437 5.75 -0.55 21.47
CA TRP A 437 5.74 0.85 21.92
C TRP A 437 4.76 1.11 23.05
N GLY A 438 5.26 1.62 24.16
CA GLY A 438 4.51 1.82 25.41
C GLY A 438 4.33 0.57 26.26
N MET A 439 4.77 -0.60 25.77
CA MET A 439 4.66 -1.90 26.45
C MET A 439 6.01 -2.63 26.58
N GLU A 440 7.11 -1.88 26.46
CA GLU A 440 8.49 -2.38 26.43
C GLU A 440 8.85 -3.20 27.69
N THR A 441 8.28 -2.84 28.84
CA THR A 441 8.55 -3.52 30.12
C THR A 441 7.73 -4.80 30.36
N LYS A 442 6.79 -5.13 29.46
CA LYS A 442 5.92 -6.28 29.58
C LYS A 442 6.49 -7.50 28.86
N THR A 443 6.14 -8.69 29.33
CA THR A 443 6.48 -9.94 28.63
C THR A 443 5.68 -10.07 27.32
N VAL A 444 6.15 -10.93 26.42
CA VAL A 444 5.46 -11.23 25.16
C VAL A 444 4.02 -11.72 25.41
N ALA A 445 3.80 -12.56 26.41
CA ALA A 445 2.46 -13.03 26.74
C ALA A 445 1.53 -11.93 27.29
N GLU A 446 2.07 -11.03 28.15
CA GLU A 446 1.31 -9.88 28.65
C GLU A 446 0.93 -8.91 27.50
N ARG A 447 1.82 -8.72 26.53
CA ARG A 447 1.53 -7.93 25.33
C ARG A 447 0.41 -8.56 24.51
N HIS A 448 0.46 -9.86 24.26
CA HIS A 448 -0.64 -10.59 23.59
C HIS A 448 -1.95 -10.45 24.36
N TYR A 449 -1.92 -10.58 25.69
CA TYR A 449 -3.11 -10.44 26.53
C TYR A 449 -3.71 -9.04 26.44
N LYS A 450 -2.89 -7.98 26.55
CA LYS A 450 -3.36 -6.58 26.43
C LYS A 450 -4.01 -6.33 25.08
N ILE A 451 -3.40 -6.81 23.97
CA ILE A 451 -3.93 -6.69 22.60
C ILE A 451 -5.25 -7.42 22.44
N LEU A 452 -5.35 -8.66 22.98
CA LEU A 452 -6.61 -9.42 23.00
C LEU A 452 -7.73 -8.64 23.69
N MET A 453 -7.44 -8.07 24.85
CA MET A 453 -8.41 -7.33 25.64
C MET A 453 -8.73 -5.95 25.05
N ALA A 454 -7.85 -5.40 24.19
CA ALA A 454 -8.16 -4.23 23.39
C ALA A 454 -9.16 -4.52 22.25
N GLY A 455 -9.36 -5.80 21.87
CA GLY A 455 -10.34 -6.19 20.84
C GLY A 455 -9.75 -6.62 19.50
N VAL A 456 -8.45 -6.87 19.45
CA VAL A 456 -7.73 -7.39 18.26
C VAL A 456 -7.92 -8.89 18.11
N ASP A 457 -7.97 -9.40 16.88
CA ASP A 457 -8.26 -10.80 16.58
C ASP A 457 -7.04 -11.59 16.11
N GLN A 458 -5.99 -10.91 15.60
CA GLN A 458 -4.88 -11.57 14.92
C GLN A 458 -3.55 -10.88 15.17
N PHE A 459 -2.45 -11.64 15.16
CA PHE A 459 -1.11 -11.20 15.52
C PHE A 459 -0.16 -11.33 14.32
N GLY A 460 0.25 -10.19 13.73
CA GLY A 460 1.17 -10.12 12.60
C GLY A 460 2.61 -10.47 12.98
N GLY A 461 3.27 -11.27 12.12
CA GLY A 461 4.66 -11.68 12.30
C GLY A 461 4.90 -12.75 13.36
N ASN A 462 3.87 -13.49 13.75
CA ASN A 462 3.93 -14.52 14.79
C ASN A 462 3.72 -15.92 14.20
N ASN A 463 4.67 -16.82 14.41
CA ASN A 463 4.63 -18.20 13.92
C ASN A 463 4.31 -19.22 15.00
N VAL A 464 4.27 -18.83 16.29
CA VAL A 464 4.20 -19.72 17.45
C VAL A 464 2.99 -19.41 18.30
N ALA A 465 2.15 -20.41 18.59
CA ALA A 465 0.90 -20.26 19.34
C ALA A 465 1.11 -20.11 20.87
N GLY A 466 2.25 -20.52 21.40
CA GLY A 466 2.51 -20.53 22.86
C GLY A 466 2.14 -19.24 23.57
N PRO A 467 2.68 -18.05 23.17
CA PRO A 467 2.36 -16.78 23.85
C PRO A 467 0.87 -16.39 23.79
N VAL A 468 0.14 -16.79 22.74
CA VAL A 468 -1.31 -16.57 22.63
C VAL A 468 -2.07 -17.45 23.61
N ILE A 469 -1.64 -18.72 23.80
CA ILE A 469 -2.20 -19.66 24.78
C ILE A 469 -1.91 -19.18 26.20
N GLU A 470 -0.70 -18.68 26.48
CA GLU A 470 -0.37 -18.07 27.76
C GLU A 470 -1.27 -16.86 28.06
N ALA A 471 -1.48 -16.00 27.08
CA ALA A 471 -2.40 -14.87 27.20
C ALA A 471 -3.84 -15.30 27.48
N TYR A 472 -4.31 -16.41 26.86
CA TYR A 472 -5.59 -17.02 27.20
C TYR A 472 -5.65 -17.42 28.67
N GLN A 473 -4.62 -18.12 29.17
CA GLN A 473 -4.56 -18.55 30.55
C GLN A 473 -4.53 -17.39 31.58
N MET A 474 -3.89 -16.30 31.22
CA MET A 474 -3.92 -15.06 32.00
C MET A 474 -5.35 -14.53 32.12
N GLY A 475 -6.04 -14.43 30.99
CA GLY A 475 -7.44 -13.98 30.96
C GLY A 475 -8.41 -14.94 31.70
N VAL A 476 -8.17 -16.24 31.64
CA VAL A 476 -8.96 -17.22 32.41
C VAL A 476 -8.83 -16.98 33.93
N LYS A 477 -7.65 -16.67 34.44
CA LYS A 477 -7.43 -16.33 35.85
C LYS A 477 -8.17 -15.05 36.28
N GLU A 478 -8.28 -14.06 35.36
CA GLU A 478 -8.89 -12.77 35.67
C GLU A 478 -10.42 -12.75 35.43
N HIS A 479 -10.89 -13.36 34.35
CA HIS A 479 -12.28 -13.25 33.87
C HIS A 479 -13.04 -14.58 33.83
N GLY A 480 -12.36 -15.72 34.03
CA GLY A 480 -12.93 -17.05 33.95
C GLY A 480 -12.93 -17.66 32.54
N GLU A 481 -13.00 -19.01 32.53
CA GLU A 481 -12.93 -19.86 31.33
C GLU A 481 -13.99 -19.49 30.28
N ALA A 482 -15.25 -19.33 30.71
CA ALA A 482 -16.36 -19.08 29.79
C ALA A 482 -16.20 -17.73 29.02
N PHE A 483 -15.70 -16.70 29.71
CA PHE A 483 -15.44 -15.40 29.10
C PHE A 483 -14.33 -15.49 28.03
N MET A 484 -13.22 -16.12 28.40
CA MET A 484 -12.08 -16.21 27.47
C MET A 484 -12.36 -17.13 26.29
N ARG A 485 -13.11 -18.23 26.53
CA ARG A 485 -13.58 -19.07 25.41
C ARG A 485 -14.43 -18.29 24.42
N ALA A 486 -15.41 -17.55 24.90
CA ALA A 486 -16.25 -16.71 24.07
C ALA A 486 -15.44 -15.63 23.30
N ARG A 487 -14.43 -15.03 23.95
CA ARG A 487 -13.53 -14.06 23.33
C ARG A 487 -12.72 -14.68 22.18
N PHE A 488 -12.21 -15.89 22.37
CA PHE A 488 -11.47 -16.63 21.34
C PHE A 488 -12.38 -17.05 20.18
N GLU A 489 -13.57 -17.60 20.48
CA GLU A 489 -14.55 -17.97 19.46
C GLU A 489 -14.97 -16.75 18.61
N GLN A 490 -15.12 -15.58 19.21
CA GLN A 490 -15.42 -14.36 18.47
C GLN A 490 -14.34 -14.02 17.44
N SER A 491 -13.06 -14.13 17.81
CA SER A 491 -11.95 -13.94 16.86
C SER A 491 -11.93 -15.03 15.79
N ALA A 492 -12.16 -16.30 16.18
CA ALA A 492 -12.22 -17.40 15.22
C ALA A 492 -13.32 -17.19 14.16
N VAL A 493 -14.51 -16.77 14.58
CA VAL A 493 -15.64 -16.50 13.66
C VAL A 493 -15.24 -15.43 12.63
N ARG A 494 -14.62 -14.32 13.05
CA ARG A 494 -14.19 -13.26 12.15
C ARG A 494 -13.14 -13.75 11.14
N LEU A 495 -12.16 -14.49 11.60
CA LEU A 495 -11.09 -15.05 10.77
C LEU A 495 -11.62 -16.10 9.78
N LEU A 496 -12.47 -17.00 10.22
CA LEU A 496 -13.10 -18.04 9.40
C LEU A 496 -14.04 -17.43 8.35
N ARG A 497 -14.79 -16.37 8.69
CA ARG A 497 -15.66 -15.64 7.76
C ARG A 497 -14.89 -15.20 6.52
N ASN A 498 -13.68 -14.69 6.68
CA ASN A 498 -12.83 -14.26 5.57
C ASN A 498 -12.35 -15.43 4.69
N ILE A 499 -12.14 -16.61 5.27
CA ILE A 499 -11.75 -17.81 4.51
C ILE A 499 -12.94 -18.38 3.72
N PHE A 500 -14.15 -18.38 4.33
CA PHE A 500 -15.36 -18.85 3.67
C PHE A 500 -15.79 -17.93 2.50
N ARG A 501 -15.77 -16.60 2.70
CA ARG A 501 -16.24 -15.62 1.70
C ARG A 501 -15.54 -15.73 0.34
N VAL A 502 -14.26 -16.06 0.35
CA VAL A 502 -13.44 -16.16 -0.84
C VAL A 502 -13.40 -17.56 -1.44
N GLY A 503 -14.24 -18.49 -0.96
CA GLY A 503 -14.43 -19.84 -1.52
C GLY A 503 -13.29 -20.81 -1.27
N LEU A 504 -12.39 -20.55 -0.30
CA LEU A 504 -11.26 -21.44 -0.02
C LEU A 504 -11.70 -22.79 0.55
N PHE A 505 -12.78 -22.85 1.32
CA PHE A 505 -13.34 -24.12 1.79
C PHE A 505 -13.90 -24.99 0.66
N GLU A 506 -14.45 -24.36 -0.34
CA GLU A 506 -14.97 -25.05 -1.53
C GLU A 506 -13.83 -25.56 -2.40
N ASN A 507 -12.99 -24.65 -2.90
CA ASN A 507 -11.87 -25.00 -3.78
C ASN A 507 -10.65 -24.10 -3.56
N PRO A 508 -9.65 -24.52 -2.77
CA PRO A 508 -8.42 -23.77 -2.56
C PRO A 508 -7.33 -24.04 -3.62
N TYR A 509 -7.58 -24.96 -4.55
CA TYR A 509 -6.60 -25.45 -5.53
C TYR A 509 -6.61 -24.64 -6.81
N LEU A 510 -5.43 -24.51 -7.42
CA LEU A 510 -5.18 -23.72 -8.62
C LEU A 510 -4.80 -24.63 -9.79
N ASP A 511 -5.27 -24.28 -10.97
CA ASP A 511 -4.73 -24.78 -12.23
C ASP A 511 -3.46 -23.98 -12.57
N VAL A 512 -2.32 -24.66 -12.61
CA VAL A 512 -1.01 -24.06 -12.84
C VAL A 512 -0.91 -23.34 -14.18
N GLN A 513 -1.51 -23.92 -15.24
CA GLN A 513 -1.46 -23.32 -16.57
C GLN A 513 -2.34 -22.08 -16.67
N LYS A 514 -3.51 -22.12 -16.03
CA LYS A 514 -4.38 -20.96 -15.93
C LYS A 514 -3.75 -19.84 -15.12
N SER A 515 -3.06 -20.16 -14.02
CA SER A 515 -2.30 -19.18 -13.22
C SER A 515 -1.24 -18.49 -14.08
N LYS A 516 -0.44 -19.27 -14.82
CA LYS A 516 0.55 -18.72 -15.75
C LYS A 516 -0.05 -17.80 -16.80
N ALA A 517 -1.20 -18.16 -17.35
CA ALA A 517 -1.88 -17.38 -18.39
C ALA A 517 -2.57 -16.12 -17.86
N THR A 518 -2.92 -16.10 -16.57
CA THR A 518 -3.62 -14.97 -15.94
C THR A 518 -2.66 -13.86 -15.50
N VAL A 519 -1.57 -14.23 -14.80
CA VAL A 519 -0.64 -13.26 -14.22
C VAL A 519 0.15 -12.54 -15.31
N GLY A 520 0.06 -11.22 -15.35
CA GLY A 520 0.74 -10.37 -16.32
C GLY A 520 0.28 -10.59 -17.76
N ASN A 521 -0.98 -10.96 -17.97
CA ASN A 521 -1.48 -11.09 -19.33
C ASN A 521 -1.47 -9.73 -20.07
N PRO A 522 -1.50 -9.73 -21.42
CA PRO A 522 -1.34 -8.49 -22.19
C PRO A 522 -2.36 -7.39 -21.86
N ASP A 523 -3.60 -7.74 -21.55
CA ASP A 523 -4.65 -6.78 -21.23
C ASP A 523 -4.39 -6.12 -19.88
N PHE A 524 -3.92 -6.89 -18.89
CA PHE A 524 -3.57 -6.38 -17.56
C PHE A 524 -2.33 -5.49 -17.61
N MET A 525 -1.32 -5.90 -18.38
CA MET A 525 -0.13 -5.09 -18.61
C MET A 525 -0.47 -3.75 -19.29
N THR A 526 -1.35 -3.78 -20.29
CA THR A 526 -1.82 -2.58 -21.00
C THR A 526 -2.60 -1.65 -20.08
N ALA A 527 -3.48 -2.20 -19.24
CA ALA A 527 -4.23 -1.39 -18.28
C ALA A 527 -3.31 -0.69 -17.28
N GLY A 528 -2.32 -1.41 -16.75
CA GLY A 528 -1.30 -0.83 -15.87
C GLY A 528 -0.47 0.26 -16.55
N TYR A 529 -0.05 0.03 -17.78
CA TYR A 529 0.70 1.04 -18.55
C TYR A 529 -0.12 2.31 -18.81
N ASN A 530 -1.40 2.16 -19.15
CA ASN A 530 -2.30 3.30 -19.31
C ASN A 530 -2.48 4.09 -18.02
N ALA A 531 -2.52 3.42 -16.88
CA ALA A 531 -2.56 4.08 -15.58
C ALA A 531 -1.25 4.84 -15.29
N GLN A 532 -0.09 4.27 -15.67
CA GLN A 532 1.20 4.96 -15.56
C GLN A 532 1.21 6.25 -16.38
N LEU A 533 0.74 6.23 -17.63
CA LEU A 533 0.64 7.44 -18.47
C LEU A 533 -0.27 8.50 -17.84
N LYS A 534 -1.42 8.09 -17.28
CA LYS A 534 -2.36 9.01 -16.63
C LYS A 534 -1.82 9.62 -15.33
N SER A 535 -0.86 8.97 -14.68
CA SER A 535 -0.31 9.39 -13.39
C SER A 535 0.82 10.41 -13.49
N ILE A 536 1.37 10.64 -14.69
CA ILE A 536 2.49 11.56 -14.87
C ILE A 536 1.97 13.00 -14.86
N VAL A 537 2.55 13.80 -13.98
CA VAL A 537 2.22 15.22 -13.79
C VAL A 537 3.25 16.08 -14.51
N MET A 538 2.81 16.92 -15.45
CA MET A 538 3.66 17.97 -15.99
C MET A 538 3.56 19.21 -15.09
N LEU A 539 4.67 19.60 -14.46
CA LEU A 539 4.73 20.74 -13.56
C LEU A 539 5.11 22.03 -14.29
N LYS A 540 5.98 21.94 -15.27
CA LYS A 540 6.48 23.10 -16.02
C LYS A 540 6.64 22.75 -17.49
N ASN A 541 6.30 23.70 -18.36
CA ASN A 541 6.54 23.64 -19.81
C ASN A 541 6.81 25.03 -20.38
N HIS A 542 7.88 25.66 -19.89
CA HIS A 542 8.30 27.00 -20.26
C HIS A 542 8.61 27.07 -21.78
N ASP A 543 8.12 28.10 -22.46
CA ASP A 543 8.23 28.31 -23.92
C ASP A 543 7.67 27.15 -24.76
N ASN A 544 6.80 26.29 -24.17
CA ASN A 544 6.23 25.12 -24.86
C ASN A 544 7.30 24.20 -25.45
N VAL A 545 8.38 23.95 -24.71
CA VAL A 545 9.47 23.06 -25.14
C VAL A 545 9.00 21.61 -25.34
N LEU A 546 8.01 21.15 -24.57
CA LEU A 546 7.35 19.87 -24.79
C LEU A 546 6.11 20.05 -25.71
N PRO A 547 5.82 19.05 -26.55
CA PRO A 547 6.50 17.77 -26.72
C PRO A 547 7.79 17.86 -27.51
N LEU A 548 8.79 17.04 -27.14
CA LEU A 548 10.07 16.94 -27.84
C LEU A 548 9.92 16.24 -29.20
N GLN A 549 10.66 16.68 -30.18
CA GLN A 549 10.67 16.06 -31.51
C GLN A 549 11.48 14.76 -31.50
N LYS A 550 10.85 13.66 -31.91
CA LYS A 550 11.53 12.36 -32.08
C LYS A 550 12.67 12.44 -33.08
N GLY A 551 13.68 11.59 -32.90
CA GLY A 551 14.85 11.54 -33.80
C GLY A 551 15.89 12.66 -33.62
N LYS A 552 15.64 13.58 -32.70
CA LYS A 552 16.62 14.60 -32.30
C LYS A 552 17.72 13.98 -31.43
N THR A 553 18.81 14.75 -31.27
CA THR A 553 19.93 14.31 -30.41
C THR A 553 19.73 14.80 -29.00
N VAL A 554 19.88 13.90 -28.04
CA VAL A 554 19.73 14.23 -26.61
C VAL A 554 21.03 13.95 -25.83
N TYR A 555 21.35 14.85 -24.93
CA TYR A 555 22.30 14.57 -23.83
C TYR A 555 21.55 13.96 -22.68
N LEU A 556 22.02 12.77 -22.25
CA LEU A 556 21.40 12.01 -21.17
C LEU A 556 22.46 11.73 -20.12
N PRO A 557 22.59 12.57 -19.08
CA PRO A 557 23.57 12.32 -18.01
C PRO A 557 23.20 11.05 -17.24
N LYS A 558 24.22 10.43 -16.64
CA LYS A 558 23.98 9.26 -15.77
C LYS A 558 23.17 9.65 -14.54
N LYS A 559 22.31 8.75 -14.10
CA LYS A 559 21.52 8.90 -12.89
C LYS A 559 22.36 8.47 -11.68
N TYR A 560 22.38 9.31 -10.64
CA TYR A 560 22.99 9.00 -9.37
C TYR A 560 22.07 8.13 -8.51
N THR A 561 22.63 7.15 -7.83
CA THR A 561 21.97 6.38 -6.78
C THR A 561 22.86 6.45 -5.54
N PRO A 562 22.39 7.07 -4.43
CA PRO A 562 23.18 7.20 -3.22
C PRO A 562 23.39 5.86 -2.52
N SER A 563 24.37 5.84 -1.60
CA SER A 563 24.47 4.78 -0.61
C SER A 563 23.25 4.82 0.31
N ILE A 564 22.53 3.73 0.42
CA ILE A 564 21.34 3.63 1.27
C ILE A 564 21.61 2.56 2.35
N LYS A 565 21.44 2.95 3.62
CA LYS A 565 21.37 2.00 4.72
C LYS A 565 19.98 1.33 4.67
N GLY A 566 19.92 0.08 4.20
CA GLY A 566 18.69 -0.71 4.23
C GLY A 566 18.29 -1.09 5.66
N PHE A 567 17.09 -1.62 5.84
CA PHE A 567 16.65 -2.16 7.13
C PHE A 567 17.58 -3.28 7.62
N PHE A 568 18.24 -4.00 6.71
CA PHE A 568 19.12 -5.12 7.00
C PHE A 568 20.37 -5.08 6.12
N GLY A 569 21.49 -5.47 6.71
CA GLY A 569 22.76 -5.58 6.01
C GLY A 569 23.55 -4.28 5.93
N PRO A 570 24.73 -4.31 5.28
CA PRO A 570 25.55 -3.14 5.09
C PRO A 570 24.87 -2.15 4.11
N PRO A 571 25.18 -0.84 4.20
CA PRO A 571 24.73 0.12 3.22
C PRO A 571 25.05 -0.31 1.79
N SER A 572 24.16 -0.02 0.86
CA SER A 572 24.43 -0.18 -0.58
C SER A 572 25.59 0.73 -0.98
N LYS A 573 26.28 0.38 -2.08
CA LYS A 573 27.28 1.29 -2.64
C LYS A 573 26.58 2.36 -3.49
N GLU A 574 27.08 3.58 -3.45
CA GLU A 574 26.71 4.60 -4.42
C GLU A 574 27.09 4.17 -5.83
N ARG A 575 26.33 4.59 -6.83
CA ARG A 575 26.58 4.27 -8.21
C ARG A 575 26.02 5.31 -9.18
N TRP A 576 26.59 5.35 -10.38
CA TRP A 576 26.11 6.12 -11.50
C TRP A 576 25.74 5.15 -12.63
N ASP A 577 24.44 5.08 -12.93
CA ASP A 577 23.90 4.17 -13.92
C ASP A 577 23.35 4.95 -15.12
N ASP A 578 23.16 4.28 -16.26
CA ASP A 578 22.42 4.86 -17.37
C ASP A 578 20.96 5.08 -16.92
N ALA A 579 20.46 6.30 -17.06
CA ALA A 579 19.13 6.67 -16.62
C ALA A 579 18.02 5.90 -17.36
N VAL A 580 18.26 5.59 -18.64
CA VAL A 580 17.39 4.81 -19.52
C VAL A 580 18.26 3.83 -20.29
N SER A 581 17.77 2.60 -20.51
CA SER A 581 18.51 1.60 -21.30
C SER A 581 18.73 2.10 -22.75
N ALA A 582 19.89 1.79 -23.32
CA ALA A 582 20.26 2.17 -24.70
C ALA A 582 19.24 1.65 -25.73
N GLU A 583 18.67 0.46 -25.51
CA GLU A 583 17.63 -0.08 -26.38
C GLU A 583 16.37 0.78 -26.38
N LEU A 584 15.91 1.19 -25.19
CA LEU A 584 14.68 1.99 -25.07
C LEU A 584 14.87 3.40 -25.63
N ILE A 585 15.93 4.10 -25.20
CA ILE A 585 16.13 5.51 -25.62
C ILE A 585 16.34 5.66 -27.12
N SER A 586 16.97 4.67 -27.78
CA SER A 586 17.19 4.69 -29.24
C SER A 586 15.91 4.67 -30.08
N LYS A 587 14.77 4.26 -29.48
CA LYS A 587 13.44 4.31 -30.13
C LYS A 587 12.88 5.73 -30.22
N TYR A 588 13.43 6.67 -29.47
CA TYR A 588 12.96 8.05 -29.36
C TYR A 588 13.99 9.04 -29.86
N PHE A 589 15.28 8.88 -29.51
CA PHE A 589 16.32 9.87 -29.68
C PHE A 589 17.66 9.25 -30.08
N THR A 590 18.54 10.06 -30.68
CA THR A 590 19.95 9.76 -30.77
C THR A 590 20.66 10.29 -29.52
N VAL A 591 21.39 9.46 -28.80
CA VAL A 591 22.11 9.88 -27.60
C VAL A 591 23.52 10.37 -27.93
N THR A 592 23.96 11.43 -27.27
CA THR A 592 25.33 11.95 -27.36
C THR A 592 25.89 12.20 -25.95
N ASP A 593 27.19 11.92 -25.78
CA ASP A 593 27.93 12.27 -24.55
C ASP A 593 28.43 13.73 -24.58
N ASP A 594 28.29 14.43 -25.69
CA ASP A 594 28.73 15.81 -25.87
C ASP A 594 27.50 16.75 -25.81
N PRO A 595 27.28 17.50 -24.72
CA PRO A 595 26.17 18.43 -24.58
C PRO A 595 26.10 19.48 -25.69
N ALA A 596 27.26 19.86 -26.26
CA ALA A 596 27.31 20.84 -27.34
C ALA A 596 26.66 20.34 -28.63
N LYS A 597 26.57 19.04 -28.85
CA LYS A 597 25.96 18.39 -30.00
C LYS A 597 24.48 18.04 -29.78
N ALA A 598 23.98 18.08 -28.55
CA ALA A 598 22.61 17.76 -28.24
C ALA A 598 21.65 18.90 -28.67
N ASP A 599 20.42 18.53 -29.04
CA ASP A 599 19.31 19.45 -29.19
C ASP A 599 18.63 19.74 -27.86
N TYR A 600 18.54 18.72 -27.02
CA TYR A 600 17.92 18.73 -25.68
C TYR A 600 18.78 17.97 -24.67
N ALA A 601 18.60 18.28 -23.39
CA ALA A 601 19.04 17.38 -22.31
C ALA A 601 17.82 16.85 -21.53
N ILE A 602 17.87 15.58 -21.11
CA ILE A 602 16.87 14.98 -20.23
C ILE A 602 17.59 14.46 -18.98
N VAL A 603 17.29 15.02 -17.83
CA VAL A 603 17.91 14.70 -16.55
C VAL A 603 16.93 13.92 -15.69
N PHE A 604 17.25 12.67 -15.39
CA PHE A 604 16.43 11.82 -14.51
C PHE A 604 16.95 11.91 -13.08
N VAL A 605 16.08 12.32 -12.16
CA VAL A 605 16.41 12.48 -10.73
C VAL A 605 15.31 11.87 -9.86
N SER A 606 15.58 11.76 -8.57
CA SER A 606 14.62 11.29 -7.59
C SER A 606 14.42 12.34 -6.50
N SER A 607 13.27 12.34 -5.80
CA SER A 607 13.05 13.23 -4.65
C SER A 607 14.21 13.17 -3.66
N PRO A 608 14.46 14.24 -2.90
CA PRO A 608 15.57 14.30 -1.97
C PRO A 608 15.58 13.16 -0.95
N SER A 609 16.71 12.46 -0.84
CA SER A 609 16.96 11.44 0.17
C SER A 609 17.37 12.09 1.49
N GLY A 610 16.41 12.73 2.13
CA GLY A 610 16.61 13.71 3.20
C GLY A 610 16.83 13.15 4.60
N GLY A 611 17.13 11.86 4.75
CA GLY A 611 17.39 11.23 6.05
C GLY A 611 16.15 10.55 6.67
N ALA A 612 16.34 9.98 7.86
CA ALA A 612 15.32 9.25 8.62
C ALA A 612 14.94 9.92 9.96
N GLY A 613 15.54 11.08 10.27
CA GLY A 613 15.28 11.81 11.52
C GLY A 613 16.07 11.31 12.73
N TYR A 614 16.94 10.32 12.54
CA TYR A 614 17.85 9.81 13.57
C TYR A 614 19.21 9.40 12.97
N ASP A 615 20.29 9.73 13.73
CA ASP A 615 21.67 9.43 13.35
C ASP A 615 22.45 8.95 14.58
N ALA A 616 22.87 7.68 14.56
CA ALA A 616 23.68 7.10 15.63
C ALA A 616 25.08 7.75 15.75
N ASP A 617 25.60 8.33 14.66
CA ASP A 617 26.88 9.05 14.70
C ASP A 617 26.78 10.37 15.45
N ASP A 618 25.59 11.02 15.48
CA ASP A 618 25.34 12.18 16.32
C ASP A 618 25.41 11.79 17.80
N VAL A 619 24.85 10.64 18.17
CA VAL A 619 24.92 10.09 19.54
C VAL A 619 26.39 9.80 19.92
N ALA A 620 27.15 9.19 19.03
CA ALA A 620 28.56 8.88 19.25
C ALA A 620 29.42 10.17 19.48
N LYS A 621 28.96 11.31 18.96
CA LYS A 621 29.56 12.64 19.14
C LYS A 621 29.00 13.40 20.34
N GLY A 622 28.13 12.79 21.14
CA GLY A 622 27.53 13.38 22.35
C GLY A 622 26.20 14.14 22.12
N GLY A 623 25.60 14.01 20.93
CA GLY A 623 24.27 14.54 20.62
C GLY A 623 23.15 13.61 21.07
N THR A 624 21.92 14.00 20.78
CA THR A 624 20.71 13.23 21.13
C THR A 624 20.36 12.14 20.10
N GLY A 625 20.99 12.14 18.93
CA GLY A 625 20.63 11.30 17.79
C GLY A 625 19.54 11.90 16.89
N TYR A 626 18.69 12.77 17.40
CA TYR A 626 17.63 13.38 16.60
C TYR A 626 18.19 14.45 15.67
N VAL A 627 17.96 14.28 14.36
CA VAL A 627 18.41 15.14 13.26
C VAL A 627 17.24 15.48 12.34
N PRO A 628 17.30 16.58 11.57
CA PRO A 628 16.20 16.91 10.68
C PRO A 628 16.01 15.88 9.55
N ILE A 629 14.80 15.84 9.01
CA ILE A 629 14.49 15.26 7.71
C ILE A 629 14.27 16.41 6.74
N THR A 630 15.00 16.43 5.62
CA THR A 630 14.89 17.50 4.62
C THR A 630 14.16 17.06 3.36
N LEU A 631 13.44 17.99 2.74
CA LEU A 631 12.82 17.85 1.41
C LEU A 631 13.59 18.61 0.32
N GLN A 632 14.75 19.21 0.66
CA GLN A 632 15.68 19.83 -0.28
C GLN A 632 16.94 18.97 -0.47
N TYR A 633 17.60 19.12 -1.60
CA TYR A 633 18.86 18.42 -1.90
C TYR A 633 20.05 19.03 -1.15
N GLY A 634 20.13 20.36 -1.13
CA GLY A 634 21.23 21.10 -0.53
C GLY A 634 21.27 21.04 0.98
N ALA A 635 22.32 21.64 1.55
CA ALA A 635 22.47 21.71 3.00
C ALA A 635 21.30 22.47 3.63
N TYR A 636 20.74 21.89 4.66
CA TYR A 636 19.66 22.45 5.44
C TYR A 636 20.06 22.51 6.93
N THR A 637 19.78 23.63 7.59
CA THR A 637 19.89 23.78 9.05
C THR A 637 18.52 24.11 9.62
N ALA A 638 18.04 23.31 10.55
CA ALA A 638 16.68 23.38 11.09
C ALA A 638 16.53 24.53 12.12
N THR A 639 16.65 25.78 11.68
CA THR A 639 16.52 26.97 12.53
C THR A 639 15.09 27.24 12.98
N ASP A 640 14.11 26.85 12.14
CA ASP A 640 12.69 27.08 12.36
C ASP A 640 11.98 25.89 13.04
N ALA A 641 12.70 24.81 13.32
CA ALA A 641 12.18 23.66 14.05
C ALA A 641 11.75 24.05 15.47
N ARG A 642 10.82 23.29 16.03
CA ARG A 642 10.31 23.50 17.40
C ARG A 642 11.42 23.42 18.43
N GLU A 643 11.34 24.27 19.46
CA GLU A 643 12.25 24.22 20.61
C GLU A 643 12.14 22.91 21.37
N HIS A 644 10.93 22.36 21.45
CA HIS A 644 10.61 21.12 22.15
C HIS A 644 9.77 20.22 21.27
N SER A 645 10.04 18.92 21.31
CA SER A 645 9.19 17.91 20.71
C SER A 645 7.84 17.83 21.45
N ILE A 646 6.77 17.49 20.73
CA ILE A 646 5.41 17.37 21.31
C ILE A 646 5.33 16.16 22.22
N ALA A 647 5.84 15.01 21.77
CA ALA A 647 5.90 13.78 22.54
C ALA A 647 7.23 13.68 23.31
N ALA A 648 7.60 14.74 24.03
CA ALA A 648 8.84 14.77 24.80
C ALA A 648 8.80 13.79 25.98
N GLY A 649 9.95 13.13 26.20
CA GLY A 649 10.14 12.21 27.33
C GLY A 649 9.54 10.83 27.09
N ASP A 650 10.41 9.83 27.02
CA ASP A 650 10.02 8.42 26.87
C ASP A 650 10.68 7.60 27.98
N PRO A 651 9.92 6.80 28.75
CA PRO A 651 10.49 5.89 29.73
C PRO A 651 11.54 4.92 29.17
N ALA A 652 11.43 4.53 27.90
CA ALA A 652 12.40 3.66 27.22
C ALA A 652 13.69 4.41 26.81
N GLU A 653 13.67 5.75 26.80
CA GLU A 653 14.81 6.61 26.49
C GLU A 653 15.11 7.58 27.64
N PRO A 654 15.44 7.10 28.84
CA PRO A 654 15.50 7.94 30.04
C PRO A 654 16.57 9.05 29.99
N THR A 655 17.52 8.97 29.09
CA THR A 655 18.56 9.97 28.84
C THR A 655 18.14 11.03 27.83
N VAL A 656 17.11 10.78 27.02
CA VAL A 656 16.57 11.68 26.00
C VAL A 656 15.28 12.28 26.53
N LYS A 657 15.32 13.52 26.99
CA LYS A 657 14.15 14.24 27.51
C LYS A 657 13.39 15.00 26.44
N ASP A 658 13.99 15.21 25.30
CA ASP A 658 13.46 15.97 24.19
C ASP A 658 13.99 15.41 22.86
N ARG A 659 13.14 15.36 21.85
CA ARG A 659 13.44 14.87 20.50
C ARG A 659 13.62 15.99 19.49
N THR A 660 13.81 17.22 19.96
CA THR A 660 14.08 18.35 19.07
C THR A 660 15.41 18.18 18.35
N TYR A 661 15.43 18.64 17.10
CA TYR A 661 16.64 18.73 16.27
C TYR A 661 16.93 20.17 15.86
N LYS A 662 16.34 21.15 16.56
CA LYS A 662 16.55 22.56 16.26
C LYS A 662 18.02 22.92 16.21
N GLY A 663 18.41 23.64 15.15
CA GLY A 663 19.79 24.08 14.92
C GLY A 663 20.72 23.01 14.34
N LYS A 664 20.29 21.75 14.20
CA LYS A 664 21.07 20.70 13.55
C LYS A 664 20.95 20.79 12.02
N SER A 665 21.95 20.25 11.32
CA SER A 665 22.06 20.34 9.87
C SER A 665 22.08 18.97 9.21
N ILE A 666 21.56 18.90 7.97
CA ILE A 666 21.61 17.71 7.11
C ILE A 666 21.77 18.15 5.65
N THR A 667 22.29 17.24 4.83
CA THR A 667 22.27 17.35 3.35
C THR A 667 21.71 16.05 2.80
N ALA A 668 20.86 16.13 1.77
CA ALA A 668 20.29 14.94 1.20
C ALA A 668 21.35 13.99 0.61
N GLY A 669 21.18 12.70 0.81
CA GLY A 669 22.11 11.69 0.33
C GLY A 669 22.32 11.68 -1.19
N ASN A 670 21.30 12.14 -1.93
CA ASN A 670 21.35 12.32 -3.38
C ASN A 670 21.53 13.78 -3.83
N TYR A 671 22.28 14.58 -3.09
CA TYR A 671 22.64 15.95 -3.48
C TYR A 671 23.27 16.03 -4.90
N ASN A 672 23.89 14.95 -5.35
CA ASN A 672 24.42 14.86 -6.71
C ASN A 672 23.33 14.96 -7.80
N ASP A 673 22.06 14.69 -7.50
CA ASP A 673 20.95 14.91 -8.46
C ASP A 673 20.80 16.40 -8.78
N LEU A 674 20.85 17.28 -7.78
CA LEU A 674 20.85 18.74 -7.97
C LEU A 674 22.06 19.20 -8.79
N LYS A 675 23.27 18.74 -8.43
CA LYS A 675 24.49 19.06 -9.19
C LYS A 675 24.39 18.64 -10.65
N THR A 676 23.82 17.46 -10.93
CA THR A 676 23.61 16.98 -12.28
C THR A 676 22.70 17.91 -13.07
N ILE A 677 21.64 18.46 -12.47
CA ILE A 677 20.78 19.46 -13.13
C ILE A 677 21.56 20.73 -13.42
N GLU A 678 22.25 21.31 -12.43
CA GLU A 678 23.02 22.56 -12.55
C GLU A 678 24.15 22.45 -13.59
N GLU A 679 24.93 21.38 -13.54
CA GLU A 679 26.02 21.11 -14.48
C GLU A 679 25.50 20.90 -15.89
N THR A 680 24.38 20.16 -16.04
CA THR A 680 23.72 19.97 -17.34
C THR A 680 23.22 21.29 -17.92
N LYS A 681 22.55 22.12 -17.11
CA LYS A 681 22.08 23.45 -17.53
C LYS A 681 23.24 24.30 -18.05
N LYS A 682 24.36 24.32 -17.33
CA LYS A 682 25.56 25.03 -17.71
C LYS A 682 26.16 24.48 -19.02
N ALA A 683 26.26 23.15 -19.14
CA ALA A 683 26.85 22.48 -20.30
C ALA A 683 25.99 22.66 -21.57
N MET A 684 24.68 22.69 -21.44
CA MET A 684 23.74 22.91 -22.55
C MET A 684 23.75 24.32 -23.11
N ASN A 685 24.35 25.29 -22.44
CA ASN A 685 24.60 26.65 -22.90
C ASN A 685 23.38 27.30 -23.57
N GLY A 686 22.26 27.37 -22.89
CA GLY A 686 21.00 27.97 -23.34
C GLY A 686 20.04 27.02 -24.08
N LYS A 687 20.46 25.80 -24.43
CA LYS A 687 19.56 24.80 -24.99
C LYS A 687 18.64 24.21 -23.92
N PRO A 688 17.46 23.68 -24.29
CA PRO A 688 16.50 23.19 -23.30
C PRO A 688 17.00 22.03 -22.46
N VAL A 689 16.70 22.13 -21.17
CA VAL A 689 16.91 21.06 -20.16
C VAL A 689 15.57 20.64 -19.62
N ILE A 690 15.28 19.35 -19.68
CA ILE A 690 14.08 18.72 -19.18
C ILE A 690 14.44 17.91 -17.94
N VAL A 691 13.74 18.14 -16.83
CA VAL A 691 13.90 17.35 -15.59
C VAL A 691 12.75 16.36 -15.47
N ALA A 692 13.08 15.08 -15.41
CA ALA A 692 12.17 13.98 -15.12
C ALA A 692 12.43 13.53 -13.68
N ILE A 693 11.57 13.97 -12.75
CA ILE A 693 11.71 13.65 -11.34
C ILE A 693 10.77 12.52 -10.90
N THR A 694 11.32 11.50 -10.25
CA THR A 694 10.50 10.47 -9.57
C THR A 694 10.27 10.90 -8.13
N LEU A 695 9.01 11.14 -7.77
CA LEU A 695 8.61 11.58 -6.45
C LEU A 695 8.14 10.39 -5.61
N THR A 696 8.78 10.19 -4.47
CA THR A 696 8.31 9.30 -3.39
C THR A 696 7.74 10.09 -2.22
N LYS A 697 7.95 11.40 -2.21
CA LYS A 697 7.45 12.40 -1.28
C LYS A 697 7.64 13.78 -1.91
N PRO A 698 7.05 14.86 -1.38
CA PRO A 698 7.28 16.20 -1.84
C PRO A 698 8.77 16.57 -1.89
N ALA A 699 9.12 17.47 -2.78
CA ALA A 699 10.44 18.08 -2.89
C ALA A 699 10.30 19.61 -2.93
N ILE A 700 11.39 20.33 -2.69
CA ILE A 700 11.42 21.80 -2.78
C ILE A 700 11.92 22.21 -4.17
N PRO A 701 11.02 22.64 -5.09
CA PRO A 701 11.36 22.96 -6.47
C PRO A 701 12.29 24.16 -6.59
N ALA A 702 12.29 25.05 -5.61
CA ALA A 702 13.10 26.28 -5.59
C ALA A 702 14.60 26.03 -5.86
N GLU A 703 15.11 24.84 -5.60
CA GLU A 703 16.52 24.51 -5.82
C GLU A 703 16.86 24.29 -7.30
N PHE A 704 15.94 23.73 -8.10
CA PHE A 704 16.23 23.28 -9.47
C PHE A 704 15.29 23.81 -10.56
N GLU A 705 14.14 24.36 -10.20
CA GLU A 705 13.10 24.78 -11.17
C GLU A 705 13.63 25.77 -12.20
N LYS A 706 14.41 26.77 -11.79
CA LYS A 706 15.02 27.79 -12.67
C LYS A 706 15.98 27.22 -13.72
N ASP A 707 16.55 26.04 -13.47
CA ASP A 707 17.51 25.38 -14.37
C ASP A 707 16.82 24.42 -15.36
N ALA A 708 15.51 24.21 -15.23
CA ALA A 708 14.69 23.36 -16.08
C ALA A 708 13.77 24.19 -16.97
N ASN A 709 13.72 23.86 -18.28
CA ASN A 709 12.72 24.39 -19.20
C ASN A 709 11.40 23.62 -19.13
N ALA A 710 11.44 22.36 -18.81
CA ALA A 710 10.26 21.56 -18.48
C ALA A 710 10.56 20.62 -17.30
N ILE A 711 9.52 20.35 -16.52
CA ILE A 711 9.57 19.41 -15.40
C ILE A 711 8.38 18.47 -15.49
N VAL A 712 8.66 17.17 -15.51
CA VAL A 712 7.66 16.11 -15.37
C VAL A 712 7.92 15.31 -14.13
N ALA A 713 6.89 15.14 -13.29
CA ALA A 713 6.92 14.36 -12.08
C ALA A 713 6.22 13.01 -12.30
N SER A 714 6.78 11.96 -11.76
CA SER A 714 6.24 10.61 -11.84
C SER A 714 6.27 9.92 -10.46
N PHE A 715 5.45 8.88 -10.30
CA PHE A 715 5.28 8.14 -9.05
C PHE A 715 5.46 6.64 -9.32
N GLY A 716 6.71 6.21 -9.51
CA GLY A 716 7.01 4.79 -9.75
C GLY A 716 6.45 4.28 -11.09
N VAL A 717 6.81 4.92 -12.21
CA VAL A 717 6.42 4.50 -13.55
C VAL A 717 7.61 3.97 -14.35
N GLN A 718 7.34 3.27 -15.44
CA GLN A 718 8.37 2.84 -16.39
C GLN A 718 8.93 4.04 -17.16
N ASN A 719 10.23 4.03 -17.46
CA ASN A 719 10.86 5.11 -18.24
C ASN A 719 10.21 5.31 -19.61
N GLN A 720 9.64 4.26 -20.20
CA GLN A 720 8.91 4.36 -21.46
C GLN A 720 7.70 5.31 -21.34
N ALA A 721 6.95 5.24 -20.24
CA ALA A 721 5.80 6.12 -20.01
C ALA A 721 6.23 7.59 -19.93
N ILE A 722 7.38 7.86 -19.27
CA ILE A 722 7.97 9.21 -19.24
C ILE A 722 8.33 9.68 -20.66
N LEU A 723 9.00 8.83 -21.43
CA LEU A 723 9.41 9.18 -22.82
C LEU A 723 8.20 9.38 -23.73
N ASP A 724 7.13 8.61 -23.57
CA ASP A 724 5.88 8.79 -24.32
C ASP A 724 5.22 10.14 -24.02
N ILE A 725 5.21 10.58 -22.76
CA ILE A 725 4.76 11.93 -22.40
C ILE A 725 5.71 12.99 -23.01
N LEU A 726 7.01 12.86 -22.80
CA LEU A 726 7.98 13.86 -23.28
C LEU A 726 7.93 14.05 -24.80
N THR A 727 7.57 13.03 -25.57
CA THR A 727 7.50 13.08 -27.03
C THR A 727 6.09 13.29 -27.57
N GLY A 728 5.09 13.49 -26.72
CA GLY A 728 3.70 13.72 -27.12
C GLY A 728 2.98 12.47 -27.67
N ALA A 729 3.52 11.27 -27.45
CA ALA A 729 2.82 10.03 -27.74
C ALA A 729 1.60 9.83 -26.81
N ALA A 730 1.65 10.43 -25.63
CA ALA A 730 0.52 10.58 -24.73
C ALA A 730 0.49 12.02 -24.16
N GLU A 731 -0.71 12.52 -23.86
CA GLU A 731 -0.88 13.83 -23.20
C GLU A 731 -0.71 13.66 -21.69
N PRO A 732 0.06 14.55 -21.00
CA PRO A 732 0.14 14.56 -19.57
C PRO A 732 -1.24 14.92 -18.96
N SER A 733 -1.66 14.21 -17.93
CA SER A 733 -2.98 14.40 -17.33
C SER A 733 -3.01 14.18 -15.82
N GLY A 734 -1.87 13.83 -15.22
CA GLY A 734 -1.74 13.66 -13.77
C GLY A 734 -1.86 15.01 -13.05
N LEU A 735 -2.27 14.94 -11.78
CA LEU A 735 -2.40 16.06 -10.87
C LEU A 735 -1.61 15.77 -9.59
N LEU A 736 -1.03 16.77 -8.94
CA LEU A 736 -0.28 16.58 -7.69
C LEU A 736 -1.19 16.06 -6.58
N PRO A 737 -0.88 14.93 -5.95
CA PRO A 737 -1.67 14.40 -4.85
C PRO A 737 -1.27 14.99 -3.48
N PHE A 738 -0.40 15.99 -3.48
CA PHE A 738 0.11 16.71 -2.30
C PHE A 738 0.69 18.08 -2.70
N GLN A 739 0.89 18.94 -1.71
CA GLN A 739 1.54 20.23 -1.85
C GLN A 739 3.05 20.08 -2.07
N MET A 740 3.63 20.89 -2.98
CA MET A 740 5.09 21.03 -3.12
C MET A 740 5.54 22.30 -2.38
N PRO A 741 6.25 22.17 -1.24
CA PRO A 741 6.54 23.31 -0.37
C PRO A 741 7.49 24.31 -1.01
N ALA A 742 7.28 25.60 -0.70
CA ALA A 742 8.14 26.68 -1.16
C ALA A 742 9.58 26.58 -0.61
N ASN A 743 9.74 26.10 0.61
CA ASN A 743 11.02 25.96 1.32
C ASN A 743 10.85 25.11 2.57
N MET A 744 11.95 24.79 3.26
CA MET A 744 11.91 24.03 4.51
C MET A 744 11.26 24.79 5.68
N GLN A 745 11.22 26.11 5.65
CA GLN A 745 10.55 26.87 6.72
C GLN A 745 9.06 26.54 6.80
N THR A 746 8.35 26.50 5.65
CA THR A 746 6.93 26.14 5.66
C THR A 746 6.71 24.70 6.13
N VAL A 747 7.64 23.79 5.83
CA VAL A 747 7.62 22.40 6.31
C VAL A 747 7.77 22.30 7.82
N GLU A 748 8.64 23.13 8.43
CA GLU A 748 8.83 23.14 9.89
C GLU A 748 7.67 23.82 10.64
N LEU A 749 6.98 24.73 10.00
CA LEU A 749 5.88 25.51 10.59
C LEU A 749 4.50 24.86 10.40
N GLN A 750 4.39 23.83 9.57
CA GLN A 750 3.17 23.07 9.40
C GLN A 750 2.81 22.27 10.66
N SER A 751 1.57 21.82 10.74
CA SER A 751 1.10 20.90 11.78
C SER A 751 1.00 19.50 11.19
N GLU A 752 1.65 18.51 11.79
CA GLU A 752 1.75 17.15 11.25
C GLU A 752 0.38 16.53 10.96
N ASP A 753 -0.67 16.97 11.63
CA ASP A 753 -2.02 16.43 11.51
C ASP A 753 -2.97 17.26 10.62
N ILE A 754 -2.48 18.34 10.01
CA ILE A 754 -3.30 19.20 9.15
C ILE A 754 -2.85 19.07 7.70
N PRO A 755 -3.71 18.57 6.79
CA PRO A 755 -3.42 18.58 5.36
C PRO A 755 -3.48 20.00 4.79
N HIS A 756 -2.84 20.24 3.64
CA HIS A 756 -2.88 21.49 2.88
C HIS A 756 -2.52 22.75 3.68
N ASP A 757 -1.64 22.65 4.68
CA ASP A 757 -1.28 23.78 5.53
C ASP A 757 0.10 24.36 5.24
N MET A 758 0.76 23.92 4.16
CA MET A 758 2.03 24.49 3.71
C MET A 758 1.82 25.61 2.68
N ILE A 759 2.83 26.45 2.56
CA ILE A 759 2.95 27.42 1.48
C ILE A 759 3.64 26.72 0.32
N CYS A 760 2.96 26.67 -0.83
CA CYS A 760 3.46 26.02 -2.00
C CYS A 760 4.46 26.88 -2.79
N TYR A 761 5.33 26.21 -3.55
CA TYR A 761 6.22 26.86 -4.49
C TYR A 761 5.43 27.46 -5.67
N THR A 762 5.81 28.66 -6.09
CA THR A 762 5.30 29.28 -7.32
C THR A 762 6.46 29.47 -8.29
N ASP A 763 6.33 28.99 -9.52
CA ASP A 763 7.35 29.04 -10.55
C ASP A 763 7.41 30.39 -11.29
N VAL A 764 8.33 30.48 -12.26
CA VAL A 764 8.52 31.71 -13.06
C VAL A 764 7.36 32.01 -14.03
N ASP A 765 6.52 31.02 -14.32
CA ASP A 765 5.32 31.12 -15.15
C ASP A 765 4.05 31.41 -14.30
N GLU A 766 4.24 31.74 -13.02
CA GLU A 766 3.20 32.04 -12.02
C GLU A 766 2.30 30.81 -11.65
N HIS A 767 2.76 29.58 -11.92
CA HIS A 767 2.09 28.38 -11.49
C HIS A 767 2.44 28.04 -10.04
N THR A 768 1.44 27.80 -9.22
CA THR A 768 1.63 27.32 -7.83
C THR A 768 1.50 25.80 -7.80
N TYR A 769 2.52 25.12 -7.29
CA TYR A 769 2.55 23.66 -7.24
C TYR A 769 1.82 23.13 -6.01
N ASP A 770 0.52 23.40 -5.99
CA ASP A 770 -0.40 23.02 -4.92
C ASP A 770 -1.05 21.64 -5.20
N PHE A 771 -1.76 21.07 -4.24
CA PHE A 771 -2.59 19.90 -4.46
C PHE A 771 -3.51 20.09 -5.67
N GLY A 772 -3.64 19.08 -6.51
CA GLY A 772 -4.47 19.13 -7.70
C GLY A 772 -3.87 19.94 -8.88
N PHE A 773 -2.66 20.46 -8.74
CA PHE A 773 -1.99 21.15 -9.85
C PHE A 773 -1.41 20.16 -10.88
N GLY A 774 -1.54 20.50 -12.15
CA GLY A 774 -0.91 19.80 -13.27
C GLY A 774 -1.16 20.54 -14.58
N LEU A 775 -0.28 20.34 -15.55
CA LEU A 775 -0.37 20.91 -16.89
C LEU A 775 -0.67 19.83 -17.93
N ASN A 776 -1.43 20.20 -18.95
CA ASN A 776 -1.51 19.49 -20.23
C ASN A 776 -0.98 20.37 -21.37
N TRP A 777 -1.16 19.94 -22.63
CA TRP A 777 -0.70 20.74 -23.77
C TRP A 777 -1.44 22.08 -23.95
N LYS A 778 -2.52 22.32 -23.20
CA LYS A 778 -3.34 23.56 -23.27
C LYS A 778 -3.07 24.50 -22.09
N GLY A 779 -2.27 24.09 -21.12
CA GLY A 779 -2.00 24.82 -19.88
C GLY A 779 -2.50 24.07 -18.64
N VAL A 780 -2.86 24.82 -17.59
CA VAL A 780 -3.34 24.27 -16.32
C VAL A 780 -4.60 23.42 -16.53
N ILE A 781 -4.60 22.23 -15.96
CA ILE A 781 -5.73 21.31 -16.05
C ILE A 781 -6.87 21.83 -15.16
N HIS A 782 -8.01 22.11 -15.80
CA HIS A 782 -9.27 22.40 -15.13
C HIS A 782 -10.35 21.49 -15.71
N ASP A 783 -10.77 20.49 -14.94
CA ASP A 783 -11.78 19.53 -15.35
C ASP A 783 -12.60 19.03 -14.13
N ALA A 784 -13.51 18.10 -14.36
CA ALA A 784 -14.39 17.58 -13.30
C ALA A 784 -13.65 17.01 -12.09
N ARG A 785 -12.39 16.57 -12.25
CA ARG A 785 -11.55 16.05 -11.16
C ARG A 785 -11.11 17.20 -10.25
N THR A 786 -10.58 18.28 -10.83
CA THR A 786 -10.18 19.48 -10.08
C THR A 786 -11.39 20.18 -9.46
N GLU A 787 -12.52 20.24 -10.16
CA GLU A 787 -13.76 20.79 -9.59
C GLU A 787 -14.25 20.00 -8.37
N LYS A 788 -14.02 18.68 -8.36
CA LYS A 788 -14.48 17.81 -7.27
C LYS A 788 -13.57 17.88 -6.02
N TYR A 789 -12.26 17.90 -6.20
CA TYR A 789 -11.31 17.71 -5.10
C TYR A 789 -10.53 18.97 -4.74
N VAL A 790 -10.35 19.89 -5.70
CA VAL A 790 -9.65 21.14 -5.49
C VAL A 790 -10.66 22.24 -5.23
N GLY A 791 -10.83 22.62 -3.98
CA GLY A 791 -11.71 23.73 -3.63
C GLY A 791 -11.12 25.06 -4.08
N ILE A 792 -11.94 25.98 -4.56
CA ILE A 792 -11.51 27.34 -4.90
C ILE A 792 -11.63 28.22 -3.66
N VAL A 793 -10.52 28.57 -3.04
CA VAL A 793 -10.48 29.60 -1.99
C VAL A 793 -10.11 30.94 -2.64
N ALA A 794 -11.01 31.92 -2.55
CA ALA A 794 -10.80 33.24 -3.13
C ALA A 794 -9.67 33.99 -2.40
N LYS A 795 -8.74 34.57 -3.18
CA LYS A 795 -7.61 35.38 -2.64
C LYS A 795 -8.12 36.49 -1.71
N PRO A 796 -7.36 36.81 -0.64
CA PRO A 796 -7.67 37.94 0.19
C PRO A 796 -7.73 39.26 -0.58
N ILE A 797 -8.74 40.06 -0.30
CA ILE A 797 -8.87 41.43 -0.79
C ILE A 797 -8.36 42.35 0.28
N VAL A 798 -7.35 43.15 -0.06
CA VAL A 798 -6.75 44.13 0.83
C VAL A 798 -7.41 45.50 0.61
N SER A 799 -8.08 46.04 1.63
CA SER A 799 -8.71 47.37 1.60
C SER A 799 -8.04 48.29 2.60
N VAL A 800 -7.59 49.47 2.14
CA VAL A 800 -6.84 50.41 2.96
C VAL A 800 -7.62 51.72 3.13
N LYS A 801 -7.81 52.15 4.40
CA LYS A 801 -8.41 53.42 4.72
C LYS A 801 -7.52 54.17 5.73
N GLY A 802 -6.76 55.14 5.24
CA GLY A 802 -5.68 55.77 6.03
C GLY A 802 -4.61 54.74 6.40
N ASN A 803 -4.34 54.54 7.69
CA ASN A 803 -3.42 53.55 8.20
C ASN A 803 -4.10 52.24 8.60
N SER A 804 -5.38 52.10 8.41
CA SER A 804 -6.14 50.89 8.74
C SER A 804 -6.31 50.02 7.50
N VAL A 805 -5.94 48.75 7.65
CA VAL A 805 -6.04 47.73 6.61
C VAL A 805 -7.08 46.68 7.03
N THR A 806 -8.00 46.38 6.15
CA THR A 806 -9.00 45.33 6.29
C THR A 806 -8.73 44.25 5.24
N LEU A 807 -8.74 42.99 5.67
CA LEU A 807 -8.61 41.82 4.81
C LEU A 807 -9.97 41.10 4.73
N THR A 808 -10.41 40.77 3.53
CA THR A 808 -11.67 39.99 3.32
C THR A 808 -11.42 38.95 2.24
N THR A 809 -12.21 37.89 2.22
CA THR A 809 -12.24 36.92 1.14
C THR A 809 -13.67 36.61 0.78
N ALA A 810 -13.90 36.24 -0.50
CA ALA A 810 -15.23 35.86 -0.98
C ALA A 810 -15.64 34.45 -0.57
N THR A 811 -14.68 33.61 -0.12
CA THR A 811 -14.96 32.24 0.28
C THR A 811 -15.55 32.20 1.69
N PRO A 812 -16.79 31.69 1.88
CA PRO A 812 -17.40 31.56 3.20
C PRO A 812 -16.61 30.59 4.08
N GLY A 813 -16.42 30.95 5.36
CA GLY A 813 -15.73 30.10 6.32
C GLY A 813 -14.19 30.12 6.23
N ALA A 814 -13.62 30.77 5.22
CA ALA A 814 -12.18 30.86 5.11
C ALA A 814 -11.58 31.78 6.18
N LYS A 815 -10.54 31.34 6.83
CA LYS A 815 -9.66 32.14 7.69
C LYS A 815 -8.60 32.85 6.84
N ILE A 816 -8.23 34.06 7.22
CA ILE A 816 -7.17 34.80 6.53
C ILE A 816 -5.99 34.89 7.46
N TYR A 817 -4.82 34.51 6.96
CA TYR A 817 -3.52 34.62 7.66
C TYR A 817 -2.68 35.72 7.00
N TYR A 818 -1.97 36.51 7.80
CA TYR A 818 -1.21 37.64 7.26
C TYR A 818 0.07 37.91 8.05
N THR A 819 0.99 38.63 7.39
CA THR A 819 2.17 39.23 7.99
C THR A 819 2.35 40.65 7.52
N THR A 820 3.12 41.44 8.30
CA THR A 820 3.50 42.84 7.98
C THR A 820 5.01 43.05 7.90
N ASN A 821 5.79 42.02 8.07
CA ASN A 821 7.27 42.03 8.07
C ASN A 821 7.88 41.53 6.74
N GLY A 822 7.05 41.25 5.73
CA GLY A 822 7.48 40.76 4.44
C GLY A 822 7.70 39.23 4.38
N ALA A 823 7.63 38.52 5.53
CA ALA A 823 7.62 37.07 5.55
C ALA A 823 6.29 36.56 5.02
N THR A 824 6.28 35.38 4.43
CA THR A 824 5.05 34.67 4.06
C THR A 824 4.32 34.23 5.33
N PRO A 825 2.99 34.40 5.45
CA PRO A 825 2.27 34.02 6.65
C PRO A 825 2.19 32.48 6.77
N SER A 826 2.47 31.95 7.94
CA SER A 826 2.14 30.59 8.34
C SER A 826 0.71 30.53 8.90
N PHE A 827 0.10 29.34 8.87
CA PHE A 827 -1.30 29.14 9.29
C PHE A 827 -1.43 28.92 10.81
N VAL A 828 -0.78 29.77 11.58
CA VAL A 828 -0.83 29.75 13.04
C VAL A 828 -1.71 30.87 13.58
N GLU A 829 -2.27 30.69 14.78
CA GLU A 829 -3.18 31.66 15.42
C GLU A 829 -2.57 33.08 15.50
N ALA A 830 -1.26 33.19 15.71
CA ALA A 830 -0.56 34.48 15.77
C ALA A 830 -0.64 35.27 14.45
N ASN A 831 -0.85 34.63 13.34
CA ASN A 831 -0.97 35.24 12.01
C ASN A 831 -2.43 35.36 11.54
N GLU A 832 -3.40 34.82 12.28
CA GLU A 832 -4.82 34.84 11.90
C GLU A 832 -5.38 36.27 11.96
N TYR A 833 -6.03 36.67 10.89
CA TYR A 833 -6.69 37.97 10.80
C TYR A 833 -8.06 37.94 11.48
N SER A 834 -8.22 38.70 12.57
CA SER A 834 -9.47 38.78 13.31
C SER A 834 -10.09 40.18 13.34
N LYS A 835 -9.31 41.22 13.05
CA LYS A 835 -9.74 42.61 13.09
C LYS A 835 -8.84 43.49 12.22
N PRO A 836 -9.33 44.73 11.83
CA PRO A 836 -8.51 45.67 11.08
C PRO A 836 -7.16 45.95 11.71
N ILE A 837 -6.09 45.89 10.93
CA ILE A 837 -4.70 46.10 11.37
C ILE A 837 -4.26 47.52 11.05
N THR A 838 -3.45 48.14 11.96
CA THR A 838 -2.90 49.46 11.74
C THR A 838 -1.45 49.34 11.31
N VAL A 839 -1.14 49.80 10.09
CA VAL A 839 0.19 49.74 9.50
C VAL A 839 0.64 51.10 9.00
N LYS A 840 1.96 51.30 8.94
CA LYS A 840 2.56 52.54 8.38
C LYS A 840 2.66 52.44 6.85
N LYS A 841 2.70 53.61 6.18
CA LYS A 841 3.01 53.67 4.76
C LYS A 841 4.36 52.99 4.45
N GLY A 842 4.40 52.19 3.38
CA GLY A 842 5.59 51.45 2.95
C GLY A 842 5.69 50.01 3.48
N VAL A 843 4.84 49.62 4.42
CA VAL A 843 4.77 48.24 4.91
C VAL A 843 4.19 47.34 3.84
N THR A 844 4.82 46.20 3.61
CA THR A 844 4.29 45.13 2.74
C THR A 844 3.49 44.16 3.60
N ILE A 845 2.22 43.97 3.23
CA ILE A 845 1.33 42.97 3.81
C ILE A 845 1.35 41.77 2.87
N LYS A 846 1.59 40.59 3.42
CA LYS A 846 1.36 39.31 2.74
C LYS A 846 0.18 38.61 3.39
N ALA A 847 -0.77 38.11 2.61
CA ALA A 847 -1.98 37.47 3.11
C ALA A 847 -2.38 36.26 2.27
N ILE A 848 -2.88 35.23 2.94
CA ILE A 848 -3.42 34.00 2.33
C ILE A 848 -4.77 33.70 3.01
N ALA A 849 -5.79 33.33 2.24
CA ALA A 849 -7.02 32.78 2.77
C ALA A 849 -6.96 31.25 2.74
N LYS A 850 -7.47 30.60 3.78
CA LYS A 850 -7.46 29.14 3.95
C LYS A 850 -8.81 28.64 4.45
N VAL A 851 -9.29 27.55 3.86
CA VAL A 851 -10.31 26.67 4.43
C VAL A 851 -9.62 25.35 4.72
N PHE A 852 -9.65 24.85 5.94
CA PHE A 852 -9.03 23.57 6.27
C PHE A 852 -9.69 22.45 5.45
N GLY A 853 -8.89 21.55 4.90
CA GLY A 853 -9.35 20.51 3.98
C GLY A 853 -9.57 20.98 2.53
N VAL A 854 -9.21 22.21 2.20
CA VAL A 854 -9.28 22.81 0.86
C VAL A 854 -7.98 23.56 0.60
N ASP A 855 -7.56 23.65 -0.67
CA ASP A 855 -6.39 24.45 -1.05
C ASP A 855 -6.49 25.88 -0.55
N ASN A 856 -5.33 26.46 -0.26
CA ASN A 856 -5.27 27.88 0.09
C ASN A 856 -5.45 28.77 -1.14
N SER A 857 -5.70 30.06 -0.89
CA SER A 857 -6.01 31.03 -1.95
C SER A 857 -4.81 31.46 -2.82
N GLY A 858 -3.63 30.95 -2.52
CA GLY A 858 -2.39 31.57 -2.96
C GLY A 858 -2.12 32.94 -2.28
N LEU A 859 -0.85 33.35 -2.35
CA LEU A 859 -0.35 34.54 -1.65
C LEU A 859 -0.85 35.82 -2.34
N VAL A 860 -1.26 36.80 -1.51
CA VAL A 860 -1.47 38.19 -1.93
C VAL A 860 -0.39 39.06 -1.27
N GLU A 861 0.31 39.84 -2.07
CA GLU A 861 1.28 40.80 -1.58
C GLU A 861 0.77 42.22 -1.88
N TYR A 862 0.73 43.08 -0.84
CA TYR A 862 0.23 44.46 -0.97
C TYR A 862 1.12 45.43 -0.20
N LYS A 863 1.68 46.41 -0.92
CA LYS A 863 2.47 47.48 -0.34
C LYS A 863 1.59 48.68 0.02
N VAL A 864 1.49 49.01 1.30
CA VAL A 864 0.60 50.10 1.79
C VAL A 864 1.09 51.44 1.33
N GLY A 865 0.28 52.16 0.53
CA GLY A 865 0.60 53.48 0.05
C GLY A 865 1.77 53.57 -0.99
N GLY A 866 1.96 52.44 -1.73
CA GLY A 866 2.83 52.34 -2.90
C GLY A 866 2.16 53.00 -4.10
#